data_6c4b59afbc1330d1e99daa6c26c080e7
#
_entry.id   6c4b59afbc1330d1e99daa6c26c080e7
#
_cell.length_a   1.000
_cell.length_b   1.000
_cell.length_c   1.000
_cell.angle_alpha   90.00
_cell.angle_beta   90.00
_cell.angle_gamma   90.00
#
_symmetry.space_group_name_H-M   'P 1'
#
loop_
_entity.id
_entity.type
_entity.pdbx_description
1 polymer ?
#
loop_
_entity_poly.entity_id
_entity_poly.type
_entity_poly.pdbx_seq_one_letter_code
_entity_poly.pdbx_strand_id
1 'polypeptide(L)'
;MKDIKQNKEDISSYSNFNEIIQKELEIDVSLDFEKKQMIGKMDVKYEILNSEVSKIVLDLKGPEILSVEYIQKDEEGEILKSIKLNYEIYLENEFKDSLGTPLVIYLENIKTNSESEYKSIIDSKSLMLRINFITTEKCTGIQFLTKEQTYTKNYPFMFTQCEAIQCRTLFPIQDSPSVKSTYQVKTSIESPLTFLFGGIIKTKYYDSNTKKNITLFEQNIPIPSYLVAFVAGELEYGRISERCGVWTEIGLCKKACYEFKDAEKYIKIAEEYLDHPYEWQIYNLLVLPFSFPYGGMENPNLTFVTPSLLAGDCSMSNVIGHEISHSWTGNLVTNKNWKNFWVNEGFTIFMERKLDSALLGEDMENLEAIVGNNELIADIKILGEDCEYTKLSPNYGGNDPDDGFSTVPYEKGYQLLIYIEKLIGKEKFKEVMQKYIKKYRYKSVDYTAFKEVLETVIKETYNKEESEKIIKEIDWDKWLNEKGIPKYNQEFVSEYLKDAEKLAEDFLNEKEDDETVLKKFKEWHTNVKLAFLNYLLENKDKVTEKICENLKTKLNLAEEYNDEIKYMWYLLALDKKMESEIPNVKKFLETHGRLKYIRPVYFAWMEKDFNGAKEFFEQVKHLYHPFGRRMIQEKFDKGNK
;
A
#
# COMPACT_ATOMS: atom_id res chain seq x y z
N MET A 1 -37.17 -3.08 3.38
CA MET A 1 -36.05 -3.60 2.58
C MET A 1 -35.19 -2.54 1.88
N LYS A 2 -35.50 -1.24 1.96
CA LYS A 2 -34.77 -0.19 1.18
C LYS A 2 -33.87 0.74 2.02
N ASP A 3 -33.42 0.34 3.19
CA ASP A 3 -32.79 1.26 4.13
C ASP A 3 -31.28 1.03 4.41
N ILE A 4 -30.59 0.17 3.63
CA ILE A 4 -29.15 0.04 3.74
C ILE A 4 -28.53 0.97 2.73
N LYS A 5 -27.80 1.95 3.25
CA LYS A 5 -27.08 2.99 2.48
C LYS A 5 -25.60 2.93 2.83
N GLN A 6 -24.79 3.47 1.93
CA GLN A 6 -23.39 3.75 2.22
C GLN A 6 -23.28 4.59 3.50
N ASN A 7 -22.25 4.31 4.29
CA ASN A 7 -21.97 5.05 5.51
C ASN A 7 -21.67 6.53 5.18
N LYS A 8 -22.18 7.46 5.98
CA LYS A 8 -22.00 8.90 5.73
C LYS A 8 -20.58 9.39 5.96
N GLU A 9 -19.84 8.71 6.84
CA GLU A 9 -18.43 9.05 7.13
C GLU A 9 -17.47 8.42 6.13
N ASP A 10 -17.85 7.25 5.57
CA ASP A 10 -17.10 6.54 4.56
C ASP A 10 -18.03 5.90 3.53
N ILE A 11 -18.19 6.56 2.39
CA ILE A 11 -19.06 6.11 1.30
C ILE A 11 -18.58 4.84 0.60
N SER A 12 -17.39 4.33 0.92
CA SER A 12 -16.88 3.03 0.43
C SER A 12 -17.36 1.84 1.27
N SER A 13 -18.08 2.08 2.36
CA SER A 13 -18.59 1.06 3.28
C SER A 13 -20.11 1.14 3.44
N TYR A 14 -20.75 -0.01 3.61
CA TYR A 14 -22.16 -0.13 4.00
C TYR A 14 -22.33 -0.35 5.51
N SER A 15 -21.23 -0.57 6.24
CA SER A 15 -21.27 -0.93 7.65
C SER A 15 -21.80 0.20 8.54
N ASN A 16 -22.51 -0.17 9.58
CA ASN A 16 -23.11 0.78 10.54
C ASN A 16 -22.22 1.03 11.76
N PHE A 17 -20.91 1.23 11.54
CA PHE A 17 -19.93 1.43 12.61
C PHE A 17 -20.21 2.64 13.50
N ASN A 18 -21.08 3.56 13.09
CA ASN A 18 -21.53 4.69 13.89
C ASN A 18 -22.55 4.29 14.97
N GLU A 19 -23.16 3.08 14.87
CA GLU A 19 -24.14 2.55 15.84
C GLU A 19 -23.54 1.44 16.70
N ILE A 20 -22.70 0.61 16.08
CA ILE A 20 -22.02 -0.51 16.72
C ILE A 20 -20.67 -0.73 16.01
N ILE A 21 -19.57 -0.75 16.77
CA ILE A 21 -18.22 -0.78 16.22
C ILE A 21 -17.43 -2.00 16.71
N GLN A 22 -16.75 -2.68 15.78
CA GLN A 22 -15.83 -3.78 16.12
C GLN A 22 -14.58 -3.27 16.84
N LYS A 23 -14.09 -4.04 17.82
CA LYS A 23 -12.93 -3.67 18.65
C LYS A 23 -11.84 -4.74 18.68
N GLU A 24 -12.24 -5.97 18.83
CA GLU A 24 -11.32 -7.11 18.98
C GLU A 24 -11.78 -8.24 18.06
N LEU A 25 -10.86 -8.85 17.32
CA LEU A 25 -11.12 -10.01 16.48
C LEU A 25 -10.20 -11.16 16.88
N GLU A 26 -10.80 -12.34 17.14
CA GLU A 26 -10.09 -13.60 17.26
C GLU A 26 -10.35 -14.42 15.99
N ILE A 27 -9.33 -14.70 15.21
CA ILE A 27 -9.44 -15.35 13.89
C ILE A 27 -8.69 -16.67 13.90
N ASP A 28 -9.36 -17.77 13.52
CA ASP A 28 -8.73 -19.09 13.32
C ASP A 28 -8.91 -19.50 11.85
N VAL A 29 -7.82 -19.59 11.10
CA VAL A 29 -7.83 -19.84 9.67
C VAL A 29 -6.89 -20.96 9.24
N SER A 30 -7.31 -21.67 8.22
CA SER A 30 -6.51 -22.67 7.52
C SER A 30 -6.64 -22.49 6.00
N LEU A 31 -5.65 -23.02 5.26
CA LEU A 31 -5.62 -22.92 3.79
C LEU A 31 -5.81 -24.29 3.15
N ASP A 32 -6.57 -24.29 2.06
CA ASP A 32 -6.66 -25.39 1.09
C ASP A 32 -6.12 -24.86 -0.24
N PHE A 33 -4.90 -25.23 -0.58
CA PHE A 33 -4.26 -24.79 -1.82
C PHE A 33 -4.83 -25.46 -3.07
N GLU A 34 -5.41 -26.68 -2.94
CA GLU A 34 -6.02 -27.38 -4.08
C GLU A 34 -7.32 -26.68 -4.51
N LYS A 35 -8.15 -26.29 -3.52
CA LYS A 35 -9.39 -25.55 -3.75
C LYS A 35 -9.19 -24.05 -3.86
N LYS A 36 -7.99 -23.55 -3.56
CA LYS A 36 -7.67 -22.11 -3.46
C LYS A 36 -8.61 -21.39 -2.51
N GLN A 37 -8.73 -21.90 -1.30
CA GLN A 37 -9.65 -21.40 -0.28
C GLN A 37 -8.94 -21.14 1.05
N MET A 38 -9.34 -20.07 1.71
CA MET A 38 -9.10 -19.84 3.13
C MET A 38 -10.40 -20.18 3.87
N ILE A 39 -10.30 -21.09 4.83
CA ILE A 39 -11.42 -21.57 5.65
C ILE A 39 -11.20 -21.02 7.04
N GLY A 40 -12.20 -20.34 7.60
CA GLY A 40 -12.02 -19.69 8.88
C GLY A 40 -13.27 -19.53 9.73
N LYS A 41 -13.01 -19.24 11.00
CA LYS A 41 -13.97 -18.67 11.93
C LYS A 41 -13.36 -17.43 12.55
N MET A 42 -14.20 -16.46 12.84
CA MET A 42 -13.83 -15.28 13.62
C MET A 42 -14.83 -15.02 14.73
N ASP A 43 -14.31 -14.69 15.90
CA ASP A 43 -15.08 -14.17 17.03
C ASP A 43 -14.81 -12.67 17.10
N VAL A 44 -15.85 -11.87 16.98
CA VAL A 44 -15.75 -10.40 16.92
C VAL A 44 -16.46 -9.80 18.11
N LYS A 45 -15.72 -9.02 18.89
CA LYS A 45 -16.27 -8.23 19.99
C LYS A 45 -16.61 -6.83 19.49
N TYR A 46 -17.86 -6.45 19.67
CA TYR A 46 -18.40 -5.15 19.32
C TYR A 46 -18.64 -4.28 20.55
N GLU A 47 -18.44 -2.98 20.39
CA GLU A 47 -18.92 -1.94 21.29
C GLU A 47 -20.20 -1.33 20.74
N ILE A 48 -21.27 -1.29 21.55
CA ILE A 48 -22.55 -0.69 21.17
C ILE A 48 -22.52 0.80 21.48
N LEU A 49 -22.63 1.63 20.43
CA LEU A 49 -22.63 3.09 20.53
C LEU A 49 -24.06 3.65 20.60
N ASN A 50 -25.03 2.96 19.98
CA ASN A 50 -26.45 3.30 20.00
C ASN A 50 -27.24 2.17 20.62
N SER A 51 -27.93 2.43 21.74
CA SER A 51 -28.75 1.44 22.49
C SER A 51 -29.98 0.93 21.71
N GLU A 52 -30.37 1.62 20.63
CA GLU A 52 -31.49 1.21 19.78
C GLU A 52 -31.04 0.32 18.61
N VAL A 53 -29.73 -0.05 18.54
CA VAL A 53 -29.20 -0.93 17.49
C VAL A 53 -29.93 -2.26 17.47
N SER A 54 -30.47 -2.66 16.34
CA SER A 54 -31.19 -3.92 16.13
C SER A 54 -30.53 -4.87 15.14
N LYS A 55 -29.52 -4.39 14.44
CA LYS A 55 -28.78 -5.12 13.40
C LYS A 55 -27.33 -4.66 13.34
N ILE A 56 -26.48 -5.56 12.88
CA ILE A 56 -25.09 -5.27 12.50
C ILE A 56 -24.99 -5.39 10.99
N VAL A 57 -24.38 -4.42 10.35
CA VAL A 57 -24.13 -4.41 8.92
C VAL A 57 -22.62 -4.47 8.69
N LEU A 58 -22.17 -5.49 7.95
CA LEU A 58 -20.76 -5.70 7.59
C LEU A 58 -20.59 -5.62 6.07
N ASP A 59 -19.43 -5.15 5.63
CA ASP A 59 -19.03 -5.21 4.24
C ASP A 59 -18.62 -6.64 3.88
N LEU A 60 -19.03 -7.11 2.70
CA LEU A 60 -18.77 -8.46 2.19
C LEU A 60 -18.65 -8.45 0.67
N LYS A 61 -17.64 -9.15 0.14
CA LYS A 61 -17.50 -9.34 -1.32
C LYS A 61 -16.80 -10.67 -1.61
N GLY A 62 -17.58 -11.68 -1.93
CA GLY A 62 -17.07 -12.97 -2.38
C GLY A 62 -17.08 -14.13 -1.38
N PRO A 63 -16.76 -13.96 -0.08
CA PRO A 63 -16.82 -15.07 0.88
C PRO A 63 -18.23 -15.64 1.03
N GLU A 64 -18.31 -16.96 1.23
CA GLU A 64 -19.51 -17.67 1.67
C GLU A 64 -19.56 -17.66 3.20
N ILE A 65 -20.74 -17.32 3.76
CA ILE A 65 -21.00 -17.31 5.19
C ILE A 65 -21.70 -18.62 5.55
N LEU A 66 -21.07 -19.40 6.42
CA LEU A 66 -21.57 -20.72 6.83
C LEU A 66 -22.52 -20.61 8.02
N SER A 67 -22.20 -19.77 9.00
CA SER A 67 -23.07 -19.49 10.14
C SER A 67 -22.71 -18.18 10.82
N VAL A 68 -23.69 -17.60 11.52
CA VAL A 68 -23.54 -16.44 12.41
C VAL A 68 -24.19 -16.77 13.74
N GLU A 69 -23.46 -16.58 14.83
CA GLU A 69 -23.91 -16.91 16.16
C GLU A 69 -23.55 -15.78 17.15
N TYR A 70 -24.45 -15.42 18.03
CA TYR A 70 -24.09 -14.72 19.26
C TYR A 70 -23.45 -15.74 20.21
N ILE A 71 -22.33 -15.36 20.83
CA ILE A 71 -21.62 -16.21 21.77
C ILE A 71 -21.31 -15.48 23.07
N GLN A 72 -21.28 -16.25 24.18
CA GLN A 72 -20.69 -15.83 25.44
C GLN A 72 -19.53 -16.77 25.77
N LYS A 73 -18.42 -16.22 26.22
CA LYS A 73 -17.26 -16.97 26.69
C LYS A 73 -17.05 -16.74 28.17
N ASP A 74 -16.48 -17.74 28.86
CA ASP A 74 -15.92 -17.58 30.21
C ASP A 74 -14.54 -16.88 30.19
N GLU A 75 -13.95 -16.77 31.39
CA GLU A 75 -12.61 -16.18 31.55
C GLU A 75 -11.49 -17.03 30.89
N GLU A 76 -11.74 -18.31 30.64
CA GLU A 76 -10.82 -19.25 30.01
C GLU A 76 -10.98 -19.27 28.46
N GLY A 77 -12.01 -18.55 27.96
CA GLY A 77 -12.32 -18.43 26.51
C GLY A 77 -13.22 -19.54 25.98
N GLU A 78 -13.75 -20.42 26.86
CA GLU A 78 -14.68 -21.47 26.48
C GLU A 78 -16.09 -20.92 26.26
N ILE A 79 -16.83 -21.48 25.31
CA ILE A 79 -18.17 -21.03 24.98
C ILE A 79 -19.17 -21.54 26.03
N LEU A 80 -19.71 -20.63 26.82
CA LEU A 80 -20.79 -20.90 27.78
C LEU A 80 -22.16 -20.96 27.08
N LYS A 81 -22.34 -20.16 26.04
CA LYS A 81 -23.61 -20.03 25.32
C LYS A 81 -23.41 -19.66 23.87
N SER A 82 -24.25 -20.22 23.00
CA SER A 82 -24.36 -19.84 21.59
C SER A 82 -25.84 -19.74 21.20
N ILE A 83 -26.17 -18.69 20.43
CA ILE A 83 -27.51 -18.50 19.83
C ILE A 83 -27.30 -18.20 18.34
N LYS A 84 -27.87 -19.06 17.48
CA LYS A 84 -27.82 -18.83 16.02
C LYS A 84 -28.63 -17.58 15.67
N LEU A 85 -28.03 -16.71 14.86
CA LEU A 85 -28.63 -15.47 14.39
C LEU A 85 -29.12 -15.58 12.94
N ASN A 86 -30.21 -14.87 12.67
CA ASN A 86 -30.66 -14.66 11.30
C ASN A 86 -29.80 -13.61 10.65
N TYR A 87 -29.44 -13.86 9.40
CA TYR A 87 -28.71 -12.89 8.58
C TYR A 87 -29.22 -12.92 7.13
N GLU A 88 -28.98 -11.84 6.43
CA GLU A 88 -29.26 -11.68 5.00
C GLU A 88 -28.03 -11.19 4.28
N ILE A 89 -27.78 -11.71 3.08
CA ILE A 89 -26.84 -11.20 2.11
C ILE A 89 -27.66 -10.72 0.94
N TYR A 90 -27.55 -9.45 0.61
CA TYR A 90 -28.34 -8.85 -0.47
C TYR A 90 -27.82 -9.27 -1.85
N LEU A 91 -28.67 -9.18 -2.88
CA LEU A 91 -28.29 -9.53 -4.26
C LEU A 91 -27.32 -8.48 -4.81
N GLU A 92 -26.31 -8.94 -5.53
CA GLU A 92 -25.24 -8.09 -6.12
C GLU A 92 -25.80 -6.96 -7.00
N ASN A 93 -26.90 -7.18 -7.73
CA ASN A 93 -27.51 -6.20 -8.64
C ASN A 93 -28.22 -5.02 -7.94
N GLU A 94 -28.40 -5.05 -6.61
CA GLU A 94 -29.00 -3.96 -5.84
C GLU A 94 -27.94 -2.97 -5.30
N PHE A 95 -26.65 -3.33 -5.37
CA PHE A 95 -25.53 -2.57 -4.84
C PHE A 95 -24.45 -2.38 -5.90
N LYS A 96 -23.51 -1.47 -5.64
CA LYS A 96 -22.37 -1.28 -6.53
C LYS A 96 -21.45 -2.51 -6.45
N ASP A 97 -21.21 -3.15 -7.56
CA ASP A 97 -20.35 -4.35 -7.67
C ASP A 97 -18.94 -4.10 -7.09
N SER A 98 -18.40 -2.90 -7.31
CA SER A 98 -17.09 -2.50 -6.77
C SER A 98 -17.03 -2.57 -5.24
N LEU A 99 -18.10 -2.20 -4.53
CA LEU A 99 -18.16 -2.19 -3.07
C LEU A 99 -18.62 -3.51 -2.45
N GLY A 100 -19.10 -4.46 -3.25
CA GLY A 100 -19.69 -5.71 -2.78
C GLY A 100 -21.09 -5.53 -2.22
N THR A 101 -21.52 -6.48 -1.38
CA THR A 101 -22.86 -6.53 -0.81
C THR A 101 -22.80 -6.51 0.72
N PRO A 102 -23.75 -5.84 1.42
CA PRO A 102 -23.77 -5.88 2.87
C PRO A 102 -24.26 -7.24 3.39
N LEU A 103 -23.59 -7.74 4.43
CA LEU A 103 -24.10 -8.79 5.30
C LEU A 103 -24.84 -8.13 6.45
N VAL A 104 -26.13 -8.40 6.57
CA VAL A 104 -26.98 -7.85 7.64
C VAL A 104 -27.30 -8.95 8.64
N ILE A 105 -26.92 -8.74 9.89
CA ILE A 105 -27.12 -9.68 11.00
C ILE A 105 -28.14 -9.08 11.95
N TYR A 106 -29.24 -9.81 12.20
CA TYR A 106 -30.35 -9.36 13.04
C TYR A 106 -30.19 -9.81 14.50
N LEU A 107 -30.27 -8.85 15.43
CA LEU A 107 -30.13 -9.13 16.87
C LEU A 107 -31.43 -9.58 17.53
N GLU A 108 -32.55 -9.58 16.78
CA GLU A 108 -33.87 -9.95 17.28
C GLU A 108 -33.91 -11.36 17.87
N ASN A 109 -33.15 -12.31 17.33
CA ASN A 109 -33.08 -13.68 17.86
C ASN A 109 -32.55 -13.73 19.28
N ILE A 110 -31.67 -12.83 19.68
CA ILE A 110 -31.16 -12.75 21.07
C ILE A 110 -32.32 -12.31 21.96
N LYS A 111 -33.07 -11.27 21.55
CA LYS A 111 -34.19 -10.72 22.29
C LYS A 111 -35.31 -11.74 22.43
N THR A 112 -35.68 -12.46 21.39
CA THR A 112 -36.73 -13.47 21.41
C THR A 112 -36.36 -14.69 22.25
N ASN A 113 -35.06 -15.04 22.34
CA ASN A 113 -34.59 -16.12 23.22
C ASN A 113 -34.58 -15.70 24.70
N SER A 114 -34.18 -14.45 24.99
CA SER A 114 -34.12 -13.91 26.35
C SER A 114 -34.09 -12.38 26.32
N GLU A 115 -35.18 -11.72 26.68
CA GLU A 115 -35.26 -10.26 26.74
C GLU A 115 -34.32 -9.68 27.82
N SER A 116 -34.17 -10.39 28.94
CA SER A 116 -33.25 -9.98 30.03
C SER A 116 -31.80 -10.00 29.58
N GLU A 117 -31.41 -10.96 28.75
CA GLU A 117 -30.07 -11.07 28.20
C GLU A 117 -29.81 -9.97 27.16
N TYR A 118 -30.75 -9.74 26.24
CA TYR A 118 -30.66 -8.65 25.28
C TYR A 118 -30.49 -7.31 26.00
N LYS A 119 -31.27 -7.07 27.06
CA LYS A 119 -31.11 -5.87 27.88
C LYS A 119 -29.75 -5.80 28.55
N SER A 120 -29.22 -6.91 29.08
CA SER A 120 -27.88 -6.97 29.67
C SER A 120 -26.78 -6.63 28.64
N ILE A 121 -26.91 -7.10 27.40
CA ILE A 121 -25.98 -6.76 26.30
C ILE A 121 -26.00 -5.25 26.01
N ILE A 122 -27.19 -4.65 25.89
CA ILE A 122 -27.35 -3.23 25.65
C ILE A 122 -26.78 -2.41 26.83
N ASP A 123 -27.07 -2.80 28.07
CA ASP A 123 -26.58 -2.13 29.27
C ASP A 123 -25.05 -2.23 29.42
N SER A 124 -24.46 -3.39 29.09
CA SER A 124 -22.99 -3.59 29.08
C SER A 124 -22.28 -2.96 27.92
N LYS A 125 -23.03 -2.53 26.90
CA LYS A 125 -22.50 -2.01 25.62
C LYS A 125 -21.53 -2.97 24.91
N SER A 126 -21.64 -4.26 25.13
CA SER A 126 -20.71 -5.26 24.59
C SER A 126 -21.46 -6.45 24.01
N LEU A 127 -21.06 -6.86 22.81
CA LEU A 127 -21.63 -7.99 22.08
C LEU A 127 -20.51 -8.79 21.44
N MET A 128 -20.58 -10.13 21.49
CA MET A 128 -19.63 -10.99 20.78
C MET A 128 -20.36 -11.89 19.78
N LEU A 129 -19.89 -11.88 18.53
CA LEU A 129 -20.41 -12.75 17.48
C LEU A 129 -19.33 -13.71 16.98
N ARG A 130 -19.73 -14.92 16.65
CA ARG A 130 -18.95 -15.89 15.87
C ARG A 130 -19.49 -15.95 14.45
N ILE A 131 -18.59 -15.84 13.47
CA ILE A 131 -18.90 -15.98 12.05
C ILE A 131 -17.97 -17.03 11.45
N ASN A 132 -18.55 -18.05 10.83
CA ASN A 132 -17.83 -19.08 10.07
C ASN A 132 -17.94 -18.76 8.58
N PHE A 133 -16.80 -18.82 7.87
CA PHE A 133 -16.71 -18.39 6.47
C PHE A 133 -15.72 -19.23 5.66
N ILE A 134 -15.88 -19.17 4.32
CA ILE A 134 -14.94 -19.72 3.35
C ILE A 134 -14.77 -18.71 2.22
N THR A 135 -13.52 -18.44 1.82
CA THR A 135 -13.26 -17.64 0.61
C THR A 135 -13.61 -18.42 -0.64
N THR A 136 -14.01 -17.71 -1.68
CA THR A 136 -14.36 -18.28 -3.00
C THR A 136 -13.47 -17.70 -4.10
N GLU A 137 -13.62 -18.14 -5.34
CA GLU A 137 -12.93 -17.59 -6.50
C GLU A 137 -13.23 -16.10 -6.78
N LYS A 138 -14.29 -15.57 -6.18
CA LYS A 138 -14.67 -14.15 -6.27
C LYS A 138 -13.86 -13.24 -5.32
N CYS A 139 -13.07 -13.82 -4.41
CA CYS A 139 -12.29 -13.10 -3.41
C CYS A 139 -11.03 -12.52 -4.04
N THR A 140 -11.05 -11.23 -4.37
CA THR A 140 -9.95 -10.56 -5.09
C THR A 140 -8.78 -10.13 -4.21
N GLY A 141 -8.99 -9.98 -2.90
CA GLY A 141 -7.93 -9.62 -1.93
C GLY A 141 -7.01 -10.77 -1.54
N ILE A 142 -7.27 -12.01 -1.99
CA ILE A 142 -6.41 -13.17 -1.75
C ILE A 142 -5.91 -13.75 -3.06
N GLN A 143 -4.61 -13.98 -3.15
CA GLN A 143 -3.96 -14.51 -4.33
C GLN A 143 -3.35 -15.87 -4.04
N PHE A 144 -3.73 -16.89 -4.81
CA PHE A 144 -3.13 -18.21 -4.78
C PHE A 144 -2.26 -18.37 -6.02
N LEU A 145 -0.95 -18.48 -5.81
CA LEU A 145 0.05 -18.69 -6.85
C LEU A 145 0.38 -20.17 -6.96
N THR A 146 0.55 -20.65 -8.18
CA THR A 146 1.06 -22.00 -8.41
C THR A 146 2.56 -22.05 -8.08
N LYS A 147 3.10 -23.24 -7.91
CA LYS A 147 4.55 -23.40 -7.65
C LYS A 147 5.42 -22.83 -8.78
N GLU A 148 4.94 -22.81 -10.03
CA GLU A 148 5.66 -22.26 -11.18
C GLU A 148 5.84 -20.73 -11.07
N GLN A 149 4.98 -20.05 -10.29
CA GLN A 149 5.02 -18.61 -10.04
C GLN A 149 5.87 -18.23 -8.82
N THR A 150 6.48 -19.22 -8.13
CA THR A 150 7.34 -19.02 -6.97
C THR A 150 8.82 -19.11 -7.36
N TYR A 151 9.70 -18.62 -6.50
CA TYR A 151 11.16 -18.63 -6.74
C TYR A 151 11.71 -20.05 -6.73
N THR A 152 11.35 -20.85 -5.72
CA THR A 152 11.83 -22.23 -5.58
C THR A 152 11.17 -23.21 -6.54
N LYS A 153 9.97 -22.92 -7.01
CA LYS A 153 9.12 -23.78 -7.83
C LYS A 153 8.78 -25.14 -7.19
N ASN A 154 8.90 -25.22 -5.87
CA ASN A 154 8.62 -26.45 -5.12
C ASN A 154 7.18 -26.50 -4.60
N TYR A 155 6.72 -25.39 -4.01
CA TYR A 155 5.44 -25.28 -3.33
C TYR A 155 4.64 -24.08 -3.82
N PRO A 156 3.31 -24.10 -3.71
CA PRO A 156 2.47 -22.96 -4.01
C PRO A 156 2.67 -21.85 -2.97
N PHE A 157 2.18 -20.66 -3.29
CA PHE A 157 2.25 -19.49 -2.44
C PHE A 157 0.88 -18.81 -2.33
N MET A 158 0.60 -18.18 -1.20
CA MET A 158 -0.59 -17.35 -1.02
C MET A 158 -0.21 -16.07 -0.32
N PHE A 159 -0.74 -14.94 -0.77
CA PHE A 159 -0.68 -13.67 -0.06
C PHE A 159 -1.98 -12.90 -0.18
N THR A 160 -2.19 -11.94 0.71
CA THR A 160 -3.35 -11.05 0.66
C THR A 160 -2.91 -9.61 0.37
N GLN A 161 -3.84 -8.84 -0.22
CA GLN A 161 -3.73 -7.39 -0.38
C GLN A 161 -5.08 -6.78 -0.02
N CYS A 162 -5.16 -6.17 1.17
CA CYS A 162 -6.42 -5.66 1.72
C CYS A 162 -6.69 -4.20 1.36
N GLU A 163 -5.68 -3.41 1.08
CA GLU A 163 -5.85 -2.02 0.62
C GLU A 163 -6.41 -1.97 -0.81
N ALA A 164 -7.33 -1.08 -1.13
CA ALA A 164 -8.01 -0.13 -0.24
C ALA A 164 -9.16 -0.79 0.55
N ILE A 165 -10.07 -1.52 -0.10
CA ILE A 165 -11.30 -2.09 0.47
C ILE A 165 -11.43 -3.59 0.17
N GLN A 166 -10.30 -4.31 0.14
CA GLN A 166 -10.28 -5.73 -0.23
C GLN A 166 -10.31 -6.67 0.98
N CYS A 167 -10.25 -6.16 2.24
CA CYS A 167 -10.37 -7.01 3.42
C CYS A 167 -11.75 -7.69 3.49
N ARG A 168 -12.81 -7.02 3.02
CA ARG A 168 -14.17 -7.58 2.86
C ARG A 168 -14.24 -8.78 1.92
N THR A 169 -13.19 -9.01 1.14
CA THR A 169 -13.10 -10.19 0.27
C THR A 169 -12.48 -11.39 0.96
N LEU A 170 -11.90 -11.21 2.16
CA LEU A 170 -11.37 -12.31 2.98
C LEU A 170 -12.43 -12.85 3.94
N PHE A 171 -13.12 -11.95 4.61
CA PHE A 171 -14.20 -12.24 5.58
C PHE A 171 -15.08 -10.99 5.79
N PRO A 172 -16.31 -11.15 6.31
CA PRO A 172 -17.19 -10.01 6.56
C PRO A 172 -16.63 -9.14 7.68
N ILE A 173 -16.50 -7.82 7.43
CA ILE A 173 -15.85 -6.89 8.36
C ILE A 173 -16.42 -5.47 8.19
N GLN A 174 -16.22 -4.60 9.15
CA GLN A 174 -16.42 -3.16 8.99
C GLN A 174 -15.17 -2.60 8.26
N ASP A 175 -15.23 -2.62 6.92
CA ASP A 175 -14.08 -2.37 6.04
C ASP A 175 -13.92 -0.89 5.72
N SER A 176 -13.52 -0.13 6.73
CA SER A 176 -13.27 1.31 6.66
C SER A 176 -12.04 1.69 7.47
N PRO A 177 -11.19 2.62 7.00
CA PRO A 177 -10.07 3.14 7.78
C PRO A 177 -10.50 3.81 9.10
N SER A 178 -11.77 4.23 9.21
CA SER A 178 -12.34 4.77 10.45
C SER A 178 -12.43 3.76 11.59
N VAL A 179 -12.37 2.46 11.28
CA VAL A 179 -12.55 1.38 12.24
C VAL A 179 -11.22 0.70 12.50
N LYS A 180 -10.69 0.84 13.71
CA LYS A 180 -9.47 0.18 14.16
C LYS A 180 -9.79 -0.90 15.19
N SER A 181 -9.18 -2.07 15.03
CA SER A 181 -9.37 -3.23 15.89
C SER A 181 -8.05 -3.89 16.25
N THR A 182 -8.02 -4.60 17.36
CA THR A 182 -6.94 -5.52 17.74
C THR A 182 -7.25 -6.93 17.24
N TYR A 183 -6.19 -7.73 17.03
CA TYR A 183 -6.35 -9.06 16.46
C TYR A 183 -5.56 -10.10 17.26
N GLN A 184 -6.20 -11.25 17.49
CA GLN A 184 -5.59 -12.51 17.89
C GLN A 184 -5.81 -13.49 16.75
N VAL A 185 -4.76 -14.04 16.18
CA VAL A 185 -4.88 -14.87 14.98
C VAL A 185 -4.19 -16.21 15.19
N LYS A 186 -4.92 -17.29 14.89
CA LYS A 186 -4.37 -18.63 14.77
C LYS A 186 -4.37 -19.06 13.34
N THR A 187 -3.19 -19.42 12.83
CA THR A 187 -3.02 -19.97 11.48
C THR A 187 -2.67 -21.44 11.54
N SER A 188 -3.17 -22.22 10.59
CA SER A 188 -2.92 -23.65 10.48
C SER A 188 -2.62 -24.04 9.04
N ILE A 189 -1.47 -24.69 8.79
CA ILE A 189 -1.03 -25.10 7.44
C ILE A 189 -0.25 -26.40 7.46
N GLU A 190 -0.30 -27.17 6.37
CA GLU A 190 0.48 -28.40 6.24
C GLU A 190 1.99 -28.12 6.19
N SER A 191 2.76 -28.95 6.89
CA SER A 191 4.24 -28.91 6.82
C SER A 191 4.71 -29.30 5.41
N PRO A 192 5.77 -28.67 4.83
CA PRO A 192 6.71 -27.74 5.49
C PRO A 192 6.34 -26.26 5.42
N LEU A 193 5.15 -25.90 4.91
CA LEU A 193 4.76 -24.52 4.69
C LEU A 193 4.67 -23.71 6.00
N THR A 194 4.89 -22.42 5.88
CA THR A 194 4.68 -21.42 6.95
C THR A 194 3.50 -20.53 6.59
N PHE A 195 2.62 -20.24 7.55
CA PHE A 195 1.47 -19.36 7.39
C PHE A 195 1.57 -18.22 8.40
N LEU A 196 1.89 -17.01 7.92
CA LEU A 196 2.13 -15.81 8.71
C LEU A 196 0.92 -14.87 8.67
N PHE A 197 0.85 -14.02 9.70
CA PHE A 197 -0.06 -12.90 9.84
C PHE A 197 0.72 -11.65 10.26
N GLY A 198 0.20 -10.45 9.92
CA GLY A 198 0.74 -9.14 10.32
C GLY A 198 0.59 -8.89 11.82
N GLY A 199 1.43 -9.48 12.63
CA GLY A 199 1.41 -9.38 14.09
C GLY A 199 2.62 -10.07 14.72
N ILE A 200 2.68 -10.00 16.06
CA ILE A 200 3.75 -10.62 16.85
C ILE A 200 3.45 -12.11 17.05
N ILE A 201 4.42 -12.96 16.72
CA ILE A 201 4.33 -14.41 16.99
C ILE A 201 4.40 -14.66 18.48
N LYS A 202 3.36 -15.23 19.06
CA LYS A 202 3.30 -15.66 20.47
C LYS A 202 3.77 -17.09 20.65
N THR A 203 3.34 -17.98 19.78
CA THR A 203 3.61 -19.42 19.87
C THR A 203 3.61 -20.01 18.46
N LYS A 204 4.56 -20.93 18.22
CA LYS A 204 4.62 -21.73 17.00
C LYS A 204 4.93 -23.17 17.38
N TYR A 205 4.13 -24.12 16.89
CA TYR A 205 4.35 -25.54 17.14
C TYR A 205 3.82 -26.40 15.98
N TYR A 206 4.32 -27.63 15.91
CA TYR A 206 3.81 -28.65 15.01
C TYR A 206 2.81 -29.54 15.75
N ASP A 207 1.60 -29.63 15.25
CA ASP A 207 0.58 -30.54 15.77
C ASP A 207 0.68 -31.89 15.05
N SER A 208 1.14 -32.91 15.77
CA SER A 208 1.32 -34.26 15.23
C SER A 208 0.00 -34.97 14.89
N ASN A 209 -1.11 -34.59 15.50
CA ASN A 209 -2.41 -35.18 15.23
C ASN A 209 -2.98 -34.71 13.88
N THR A 210 -2.88 -33.42 13.61
CA THR A 210 -3.36 -32.82 12.35
C THR A 210 -2.28 -32.74 11.27
N LYS A 211 -1.00 -33.00 11.61
CA LYS A 211 0.20 -32.85 10.77
C LYS A 211 0.36 -31.42 10.23
N LYS A 212 -0.07 -30.44 11.00
CA LYS A 212 -0.03 -29.01 10.61
C LYS A 212 0.93 -28.21 11.49
N ASN A 213 1.54 -27.21 10.87
CA ASN A 213 2.21 -26.11 11.55
C ASN A 213 1.13 -25.14 12.04
N ILE A 214 1.13 -24.88 13.35
CA ILE A 214 0.20 -23.94 14.01
C ILE A 214 1.02 -22.74 14.48
N THR A 215 0.54 -21.53 14.19
CA THR A 215 1.14 -20.30 14.70
C THR A 215 0.07 -19.40 15.29
N LEU A 216 0.34 -18.87 16.49
CA LEU A 216 -0.52 -17.90 17.18
C LEU A 216 0.14 -16.52 17.10
N PHE A 217 -0.64 -15.53 16.70
CA PHE A 217 -0.22 -14.14 16.57
C PHE A 217 -1.09 -13.22 17.43
N GLU A 218 -0.52 -12.08 17.82
CA GLU A 218 -1.27 -10.97 18.38
C GLU A 218 -0.88 -9.66 17.68
N GLN A 219 -1.89 -8.82 17.44
CA GLN A 219 -1.75 -7.43 17.06
C GLN A 219 -2.49 -6.58 18.10
N ASN A 220 -1.75 -6.10 19.10
CA ASN A 220 -2.32 -5.41 20.27
C ASN A 220 -2.50 -3.90 20.03
N ILE A 221 -1.88 -3.36 18.98
CA ILE A 221 -2.11 -1.99 18.54
C ILE A 221 -3.29 -2.02 17.57
N PRO A 222 -4.36 -1.22 17.81
CA PRO A 222 -5.50 -1.23 16.91
C PRO A 222 -5.14 -0.76 15.50
N ILE A 223 -5.45 -1.58 14.50
CA ILE A 223 -5.21 -1.31 13.08
C ILE A 223 -6.51 -1.30 12.28
N PRO A 224 -6.59 -0.51 11.19
CA PRO A 224 -7.69 -0.60 10.24
C PRO A 224 -7.64 -1.90 9.44
N SER A 225 -8.77 -2.27 8.84
CA SER A 225 -8.92 -3.52 8.07
C SER A 225 -7.97 -3.64 6.88
N TYR A 226 -7.63 -2.53 6.22
CA TYR A 226 -6.76 -2.56 5.05
C TYR A 226 -5.31 -3.00 5.35
N LEU A 227 -4.90 -2.97 6.65
CA LEU A 227 -3.59 -3.46 7.11
C LEU A 227 -3.59 -4.93 7.54
N VAL A 228 -4.70 -5.64 7.41
CA VAL A 228 -4.77 -7.08 7.65
C VAL A 228 -4.01 -7.82 6.56
N ALA A 229 -3.02 -8.61 6.94
CA ALA A 229 -2.16 -9.30 6.00
C ALA A 229 -1.92 -10.76 6.40
N PHE A 230 -2.11 -11.65 5.42
CA PHE A 230 -1.81 -13.08 5.52
C PHE A 230 -0.86 -13.47 4.38
N VAL A 231 0.07 -14.38 4.68
CA VAL A 231 0.95 -14.98 3.67
C VAL A 231 1.28 -16.42 4.01
N ALA A 232 1.29 -17.29 3.02
CA ALA A 232 1.67 -18.67 3.20
C ALA A 232 2.54 -19.17 2.04
N GLY A 233 3.60 -19.90 2.39
CA GLY A 233 4.56 -20.42 1.41
C GLY A 233 5.71 -21.17 2.08
N GLU A 234 6.66 -21.59 1.26
CA GLU A 234 7.93 -22.17 1.71
C GLU A 234 8.88 -21.02 2.07
N LEU A 235 8.86 -20.58 3.34
CA LEU A 235 9.51 -19.37 3.82
C LEU A 235 10.67 -19.65 4.77
N GLU A 236 11.73 -18.82 4.65
CA GLU A 236 12.82 -18.72 5.61
C GLU A 236 12.92 -17.31 6.19
N TYR A 237 13.49 -17.20 7.40
CA TYR A 237 13.65 -15.94 8.12
C TYR A 237 15.12 -15.57 8.28
N GLY A 238 15.46 -14.31 7.97
CA GLY A 238 16.76 -13.71 8.20
C GLY A 238 16.68 -12.56 9.19
N ARG A 239 17.55 -12.55 10.19
CA ARG A 239 17.68 -11.44 11.14
C ARG A 239 18.59 -10.37 10.55
N ILE A 240 18.13 -9.11 10.57
CA ILE A 240 18.87 -7.93 10.09
C ILE A 240 19.48 -7.19 11.29
N SER A 241 18.67 -6.91 12.33
CA SER A 241 19.10 -6.22 13.54
C SER A 241 18.42 -6.80 14.78
N GLU A 242 18.42 -6.07 15.89
CA GLU A 242 17.72 -6.50 17.11
C GLU A 242 16.20 -6.58 16.89
N ARG A 243 15.62 -5.58 16.23
CA ARG A 243 14.17 -5.50 15.98
C ARG A 243 13.77 -5.62 14.51
N CYS A 244 14.73 -5.76 13.58
CA CYS A 244 14.45 -5.90 12.16
C CYS A 244 14.79 -7.28 11.63
N GLY A 245 13.94 -7.81 10.76
CA GLY A 245 14.14 -9.08 10.07
C GLY A 245 13.48 -9.12 8.69
N VAL A 246 13.72 -10.19 7.96
CA VAL A 246 13.10 -10.41 6.65
C VAL A 246 12.70 -11.86 6.46
N TRP A 247 11.49 -12.06 5.98
CA TRP A 247 10.98 -13.33 5.46
C TRP A 247 11.15 -13.37 3.94
N THR A 248 11.55 -14.50 3.42
CA THR A 248 11.69 -14.71 1.97
C THR A 248 11.33 -16.13 1.61
N GLU A 249 11.10 -16.40 0.32
CA GLU A 249 11.23 -17.77 -0.17
C GLU A 249 12.66 -18.27 0.03
N ILE A 250 12.82 -19.58 0.22
CA ILE A 250 14.13 -20.20 0.48
C ILE A 250 15.13 -19.87 -0.65
N GLY A 251 16.32 -19.42 -0.25
CA GLY A 251 17.42 -19.06 -1.15
C GLY A 251 17.56 -17.56 -1.43
N LEU A 252 16.62 -16.73 -1.01
CA LEU A 252 16.69 -15.27 -1.16
C LEU A 252 17.13 -14.52 0.10
N CYS A 253 17.04 -15.16 1.26
CA CYS A 253 17.21 -14.54 2.57
C CYS A 253 18.53 -13.77 2.73
N LYS A 254 19.67 -14.37 2.30
CA LYS A 254 20.97 -13.71 2.41
C LYS A 254 21.04 -12.42 1.58
N LYS A 255 20.46 -12.44 0.38
CA LYS A 255 20.39 -11.27 -0.50
C LYS A 255 19.49 -10.19 0.12
N ALA A 256 18.32 -10.57 0.61
CA ALA A 256 17.40 -9.66 1.25
C ALA A 256 17.97 -9.02 2.53
N CYS A 257 18.63 -9.80 3.39
CA CYS A 257 19.32 -9.23 4.57
C CYS A 257 20.41 -8.21 4.20
N TYR A 258 21.10 -8.40 3.08
CA TYR A 258 22.09 -7.44 2.59
C TYR A 258 21.41 -6.17 2.09
N GLU A 259 20.37 -6.28 1.25
CA GLU A 259 19.65 -5.14 0.69
C GLU A 259 19.01 -4.25 1.77
N PHE A 260 18.41 -4.88 2.79
CA PHE A 260 17.64 -4.19 3.81
C PHE A 260 18.42 -3.91 5.10
N LYS A 261 19.75 -4.00 5.06
CA LYS A 261 20.64 -3.83 6.23
C LYS A 261 20.47 -2.50 6.96
N ASP A 262 20.02 -1.45 6.27
CA ASP A 262 19.88 -0.12 6.82
C ASP A 262 18.48 0.17 7.42
N ALA A 263 17.56 -0.80 7.42
CA ALA A 263 16.20 -0.65 7.97
C ALA A 263 16.19 -0.10 9.41
N GLU A 264 17.09 -0.59 10.29
CA GLU A 264 17.22 -0.08 11.67
C GLU A 264 17.64 1.38 11.73
N LYS A 265 18.42 1.88 10.77
CA LYS A 265 18.84 3.28 10.72
C LYS A 265 17.65 4.18 10.39
N TYR A 266 16.83 3.78 9.41
CA TYR A 266 15.60 4.50 9.05
C TYR A 266 14.67 4.63 10.25
N ILE A 267 14.45 3.53 11.00
CA ILE A 267 13.61 3.56 12.20
C ILE A 267 14.15 4.58 13.23
N LYS A 268 15.46 4.55 13.51
CA LYS A 268 16.07 5.46 14.48
C LYS A 268 15.96 6.94 14.07
N ILE A 269 16.17 7.24 12.79
CA ILE A 269 16.03 8.61 12.27
C ILE A 269 14.57 9.07 12.38
N ALA A 270 13.61 8.20 12.07
CA ALA A 270 12.19 8.52 12.21
C ALA A 270 11.79 8.75 13.67
N GLU A 271 12.26 7.91 14.61
CA GLU A 271 12.05 8.11 16.06
C GLU A 271 12.60 9.46 16.53
N GLU A 272 13.79 9.85 16.07
CA GLU A 272 14.41 11.13 16.41
C GLU A 272 13.68 12.32 15.77
N TYR A 273 13.27 12.20 14.52
CA TYR A 273 12.54 13.26 13.82
C TYR A 273 11.19 13.53 14.46
N LEU A 274 10.42 12.48 14.76
CA LEU A 274 9.06 12.55 15.27
C LEU A 274 8.99 12.67 16.81
N ASP A 275 10.11 12.54 17.53
CA ASP A 275 10.16 12.45 19.02
C ASP A 275 9.14 11.42 19.53
N HIS A 276 9.08 10.28 18.87
CA HIS A 276 8.11 9.23 19.16
C HIS A 276 8.67 7.83 18.87
N PRO A 277 8.63 6.88 19.83
CA PRO A 277 9.21 5.55 19.65
C PRO A 277 8.46 4.75 18.59
N TYR A 278 9.13 3.76 18.03
CA TYR A 278 8.53 2.73 17.17
C TYR A 278 7.69 1.78 18.02
N GLU A 279 6.37 1.92 17.96
CA GLU A 279 5.46 1.22 18.87
C GLU A 279 5.21 -0.26 18.49
N TRP A 280 5.52 -0.66 17.27
CA TRP A 280 5.21 -2.01 16.74
C TRP A 280 6.16 -3.11 17.22
N GLN A 281 7.15 -2.81 18.08
CA GLN A 281 8.15 -3.69 18.69
C GLN A 281 9.16 -4.27 17.69
N ILE A 282 8.71 -5.02 16.67
CA ILE A 282 9.55 -5.63 15.62
C ILE A 282 9.09 -5.14 14.25
N TYR A 283 10.06 -4.95 13.37
CA TYR A 283 9.86 -4.62 11.97
C TYR A 283 10.33 -5.77 11.10
N ASN A 284 9.40 -6.51 10.53
CA ASN A 284 9.71 -7.56 9.59
C ASN A 284 9.27 -7.17 8.18
N LEU A 285 10.16 -7.37 7.24
CA LEU A 285 9.87 -7.33 5.81
C LEU A 285 9.50 -8.74 5.33
N LEU A 286 8.74 -8.82 4.24
CA LEU A 286 8.53 -10.06 3.51
C LEU A 286 8.66 -9.79 2.02
N VAL A 287 9.62 -10.45 1.38
CA VAL A 287 9.79 -10.39 -0.07
C VAL A 287 8.78 -11.33 -0.71
N LEU A 288 7.82 -10.76 -1.41
CA LEU A 288 6.77 -11.48 -2.13
C LEU A 288 7.26 -12.02 -3.47
N PRO A 289 6.55 -12.99 -4.08
CA PRO A 289 6.77 -13.38 -5.46
C PRO A 289 6.57 -12.22 -6.45
N PHE A 290 7.14 -12.33 -7.64
CA PHE A 290 7.20 -11.26 -8.63
C PHE A 290 5.83 -10.70 -9.10
N SER A 291 4.74 -11.42 -8.87
CA SER A 291 3.37 -10.98 -9.24
C SER A 291 2.84 -9.86 -8.35
N PHE A 292 3.49 -9.55 -7.22
CA PHE A 292 3.10 -8.45 -6.35
C PHE A 292 3.14 -7.12 -7.10
N PRO A 293 2.03 -6.34 -7.14
CA PRO A 293 1.89 -5.24 -8.08
C PRO A 293 2.48 -3.90 -7.59
N TYR A 294 2.80 -3.78 -6.30
CA TYR A 294 3.28 -2.54 -5.67
C TYR A 294 4.77 -2.59 -5.33
N GLY A 295 5.34 -1.48 -4.88
CA GLY A 295 6.69 -1.41 -4.32
C GLY A 295 6.76 -2.07 -2.95
N GLY A 296 5.85 -1.67 -2.07
CA GLY A 296 5.64 -2.22 -0.74
C GLY A 296 4.18 -2.16 -0.33
N MET A 297 3.92 -2.65 0.89
CA MET A 297 2.66 -2.52 1.61
C MET A 297 2.98 -2.57 3.10
N GLU A 298 2.59 -1.55 3.80
CA GLU A 298 3.00 -1.21 5.17
C GLU A 298 2.34 -2.04 6.28
N ASN A 299 1.95 -3.28 6.02
CA ASN A 299 1.33 -4.14 7.04
C ASN A 299 2.19 -4.19 8.31
N PRO A 300 1.67 -3.81 9.48
CA PRO A 300 2.44 -3.81 10.71
C PRO A 300 3.03 -5.16 11.04
N ASN A 301 4.31 -5.20 11.45
CA ASN A 301 5.09 -6.39 11.75
C ASN A 301 5.37 -7.35 10.57
N LEU A 302 4.82 -7.07 9.38
CA LEU A 302 4.99 -7.87 8.17
C LEU A 302 4.83 -7.01 6.91
N THR A 303 5.72 -6.06 6.73
CA THR A 303 5.74 -5.18 5.54
C THR A 303 6.04 -6.00 4.28
N PHE A 304 5.13 -5.98 3.32
CA PHE A 304 5.33 -6.65 2.05
C PHE A 304 6.20 -5.79 1.13
N VAL A 305 7.11 -6.44 0.39
CA VAL A 305 7.94 -5.77 -0.61
C VAL A 305 8.09 -6.60 -1.88
N THR A 306 8.22 -5.92 -3.00
CA THR A 306 8.50 -6.55 -4.30
C THR A 306 9.92 -7.11 -4.35
N PRO A 307 10.16 -8.24 -5.05
CA PRO A 307 11.50 -8.79 -5.22
C PRO A 307 12.41 -7.89 -6.08
N SER A 308 11.86 -6.91 -6.81
CA SER A 308 12.65 -5.94 -7.58
C SER A 308 13.52 -5.03 -6.70
N LEU A 309 13.25 -4.96 -5.39
CA LEU A 309 14.11 -4.24 -4.44
C LEU A 309 15.46 -4.95 -4.19
N LEU A 310 15.58 -6.22 -4.58
CA LEU A 310 16.81 -6.98 -4.44
C LEU A 310 17.80 -6.66 -5.58
N ALA A 311 18.15 -5.38 -5.74
CA ALA A 311 19.03 -4.90 -6.82
C ALA A 311 20.51 -5.27 -6.67
N GLY A 312 20.97 -5.60 -5.46
CA GLY A 312 22.35 -6.02 -5.19
C GLY A 312 23.29 -4.88 -4.73
N ASP A 313 22.78 -3.66 -4.66
CA ASP A 313 23.55 -2.45 -4.34
C ASP A 313 22.92 -1.58 -3.23
N CYS A 314 21.82 -2.02 -2.62
CA CYS A 314 21.04 -1.30 -1.60
C CYS A 314 20.47 0.05 -2.10
N SER A 315 20.38 0.27 -3.39
CA SER A 315 19.95 1.55 -3.98
C SER A 315 18.44 1.80 -3.88
N MET A 316 17.67 0.74 -3.57
CA MET A 316 16.20 0.81 -3.44
C MET A 316 15.76 0.97 -1.99
N SER A 317 16.65 1.47 -1.13
CA SER A 317 16.38 1.64 0.31
C SER A 317 15.34 2.71 0.62
N ASN A 318 15.11 3.65 -0.30
CA ASN A 318 14.03 4.65 -0.18
C ASN A 318 12.65 4.01 -0.01
N VAL A 319 12.34 2.93 -0.75
CA VAL A 319 11.08 2.20 -0.56
C VAL A 319 10.97 1.65 0.87
N ILE A 320 12.07 1.17 1.45
CA ILE A 320 12.08 0.72 2.85
C ILE A 320 11.89 1.91 3.81
N GLY A 321 12.47 3.07 3.50
CA GLY A 321 12.24 4.32 4.23
C GLY A 321 10.77 4.75 4.20
N HIS A 322 10.13 4.60 3.03
CA HIS A 322 8.69 4.84 2.83
C HIS A 322 7.85 3.91 3.75
N GLU A 323 8.03 2.60 3.63
CA GLU A 323 7.26 1.63 4.41
C GLU A 323 7.50 1.75 5.93
N ILE A 324 8.71 2.12 6.35
CA ILE A 324 8.99 2.41 7.75
C ILE A 324 8.26 3.67 8.21
N SER A 325 8.21 4.72 7.39
CA SER A 325 7.53 5.98 7.70
C SER A 325 6.04 5.77 7.96
N HIS A 326 5.41 4.85 7.22
CA HIS A 326 4.02 4.44 7.45
C HIS A 326 3.76 3.97 8.88
N SER A 327 4.75 3.46 9.59
CA SER A 327 4.58 3.05 10.99
C SER A 327 4.01 4.17 11.88
N TRP A 328 4.25 5.44 11.52
CA TRP A 328 3.67 6.61 12.18
C TRP A 328 2.59 7.28 11.33
N THR A 329 2.89 7.52 10.03
CA THR A 329 2.01 8.22 9.08
C THR A 329 1.26 7.21 8.21
N GLY A 330 0.09 6.79 8.66
CA GLY A 330 -0.73 5.74 8.04
C GLY A 330 -1.19 4.71 9.05
N ASN A 331 -0.28 4.05 9.77
CA ASN A 331 -0.62 2.97 10.69
C ASN A 331 -0.99 3.47 12.08
N LEU A 332 -0.16 4.34 12.67
CA LEU A 332 -0.41 4.90 13.99
C LEU A 332 -1.48 6.00 13.93
N VAL A 333 -1.32 6.95 13.02
CA VAL A 333 -2.30 7.97 12.66
C VAL A 333 -2.76 7.68 11.23
N THR A 334 -4.03 7.33 11.06
CA THR A 334 -4.60 6.81 9.81
C THR A 334 -5.56 7.81 9.18
N ASN A 335 -5.69 7.83 7.86
CA ASN A 335 -6.74 8.56 7.16
C ASN A 335 -8.14 8.07 7.58
N LYS A 336 -9.08 8.98 7.77
CA LYS A 336 -10.44 8.64 8.20
C LYS A 336 -11.24 7.85 7.15
N ASN A 337 -11.01 8.15 5.88
CA ASN A 337 -11.63 7.50 4.72
C ASN A 337 -10.74 7.76 3.49
N TRP A 338 -11.01 7.10 2.38
CA TRP A 338 -10.17 7.13 1.17
C TRP A 338 -10.11 8.50 0.49
N LYS A 339 -11.10 9.36 0.71
CA LYS A 339 -11.05 10.78 0.29
C LYS A 339 -9.86 11.52 0.93
N ASN A 340 -9.37 11.08 2.07
CA ASN A 340 -8.25 11.66 2.79
C ASN A 340 -6.96 10.81 2.67
N PHE A 341 -6.82 10.00 1.63
CA PHE A 341 -5.69 9.07 1.46
C PHE A 341 -4.32 9.77 1.47
N TRP A 342 -4.25 11.01 1.01
CA TRP A 342 -3.04 11.83 1.09
C TRP A 342 -2.54 12.08 2.54
N VAL A 343 -3.41 11.93 3.55
CA VAL A 343 -3.01 12.00 4.97
C VAL A 343 -2.14 10.80 5.37
N ASN A 344 -2.26 9.67 4.66
CA ASN A 344 -1.30 8.57 4.74
C ASN A 344 -0.11 8.88 3.83
N GLU A 345 -0.32 8.92 2.54
CA GLU A 345 0.73 8.85 1.51
C GLU A 345 1.55 10.13 1.40
N GLY A 346 0.91 11.29 1.40
CA GLY A 346 1.63 12.56 1.31
C GLY A 346 2.52 12.82 2.52
N PHE A 347 2.05 12.44 3.72
CA PHE A 347 2.85 12.50 4.94
C PHE A 347 4.00 11.50 4.91
N THR A 348 3.76 10.33 4.35
CA THR A 348 4.78 9.28 4.25
C THR A 348 5.86 9.63 3.24
N ILE A 349 5.53 10.19 2.07
CA ILE A 349 6.52 10.75 1.14
C ILE A 349 7.33 11.88 1.80
N PHE A 350 6.67 12.75 2.57
CA PHE A 350 7.39 13.79 3.31
C PHE A 350 8.41 13.18 4.27
N MET A 351 8.01 12.18 5.06
CA MET A 351 8.90 11.49 5.99
C MET A 351 10.01 10.73 5.27
N GLU A 352 9.70 9.94 4.22
CA GLU A 352 10.67 9.23 3.38
C GLU A 352 11.81 10.16 2.97
N ARG A 353 11.48 11.32 2.37
CA ARG A 353 12.47 12.30 1.92
C ARG A 353 13.28 12.92 3.06
N LYS A 354 12.69 13.12 4.24
CA LYS A 354 13.44 13.55 5.43
C LYS A 354 14.41 12.48 5.92
N LEU A 355 14.01 11.20 5.87
CA LEU A 355 14.89 10.09 6.23
C LEU A 355 16.05 9.95 5.23
N ASP A 356 15.77 10.04 3.94
CA ASP A 356 16.78 9.98 2.89
C ASP A 356 17.71 11.22 2.93
N SER A 357 17.18 12.41 3.22
CA SER A 357 17.98 13.61 3.46
C SER A 357 18.98 13.44 4.61
N ALA A 358 18.56 12.78 5.68
CA ALA A 358 19.45 12.50 6.84
C ALA A 358 20.56 11.48 6.51
N LEU A 359 20.32 10.55 5.57
CA LEU A 359 21.29 9.51 5.18
C LEU A 359 22.16 9.92 3.98
N LEU A 360 21.59 10.62 3.01
CA LEU A 360 22.19 10.89 1.70
C LEU A 360 22.45 12.38 1.43
N GLY A 361 21.93 13.26 2.29
CA GLY A 361 22.09 14.71 2.18
C GLY A 361 20.90 15.42 1.51
N GLU A 362 20.80 16.74 1.76
CA GLU A 362 19.67 17.58 1.31
C GLU A 362 19.53 17.65 -0.21
N ASP A 363 20.64 17.50 -0.95
CA ASP A 363 20.57 17.50 -2.42
C ASP A 363 19.82 16.29 -2.99
N MET A 364 19.87 15.15 -2.30
CA MET A 364 19.06 13.98 -2.65
C MET A 364 17.56 14.24 -2.41
N GLU A 365 17.18 14.86 -1.28
CA GLU A 365 15.79 15.27 -1.01
C GLU A 365 15.25 16.16 -2.14
N ASN A 366 16.07 17.13 -2.60
CA ASN A 366 15.69 18.00 -3.72
C ASN A 366 15.54 17.24 -5.04
N LEU A 367 16.46 16.31 -5.35
CA LEU A 367 16.37 15.49 -6.54
C LEU A 367 15.09 14.64 -6.55
N GLU A 368 14.79 13.97 -5.43
CA GLU A 368 13.58 13.15 -5.28
C GLU A 368 12.30 13.99 -5.39
N ALA A 369 12.31 15.20 -4.85
CA ALA A 369 11.18 16.11 -4.99
C ALA A 369 10.95 16.55 -6.46
N ILE A 370 12.02 16.73 -7.24
CA ILE A 370 11.92 17.03 -8.68
C ILE A 370 11.39 15.82 -9.45
N VAL A 371 11.93 14.63 -9.19
CA VAL A 371 11.49 13.40 -9.85
C VAL A 371 10.01 13.13 -9.55
N GLY A 372 9.61 13.21 -8.28
CA GLY A 372 8.22 13.01 -7.87
C GLY A 372 7.25 14.05 -8.47
N ASN A 373 7.69 15.31 -8.58
CA ASN A 373 6.88 16.33 -9.27
C ASN A 373 6.68 15.99 -10.76
N ASN A 374 7.69 15.46 -11.43
CA ASN A 374 7.58 15.03 -12.81
C ASN A 374 6.63 13.83 -12.96
N GLU A 375 6.70 12.87 -12.05
CA GLU A 375 5.75 11.73 -11.98
C GLU A 375 4.31 12.22 -11.77
N LEU A 376 4.10 13.19 -10.88
CA LEU A 376 2.78 13.82 -10.65
C LEU A 376 2.22 14.45 -11.93
N ILE A 377 3.04 15.24 -12.63
CA ILE A 377 2.65 15.90 -13.87
C ILE A 377 2.29 14.86 -14.94
N ALA A 378 3.07 13.78 -15.05
CA ALA A 378 2.82 12.70 -16.00
C ALA A 378 1.48 11.98 -15.70
N ASP A 379 1.22 11.63 -14.44
CA ASP A 379 -0.02 10.97 -14.05
C ASP A 379 -1.25 11.87 -14.23
N ILE A 380 -1.17 13.15 -13.89
CA ILE A 380 -2.26 14.12 -14.13
C ILE A 380 -2.58 14.23 -15.62
N LYS A 381 -1.57 14.21 -16.50
CA LYS A 381 -1.79 14.19 -17.96
C LYS A 381 -2.48 12.90 -18.42
N ILE A 382 -2.13 11.74 -17.83
CA ILE A 382 -2.76 10.44 -18.15
C ILE A 382 -4.22 10.42 -17.68
N LEU A 383 -4.50 10.91 -16.47
CA LEU A 383 -5.85 11.00 -15.91
C LEU A 383 -6.72 12.03 -16.65
N GLY A 384 -6.09 13.11 -17.16
CA GLY A 384 -6.72 14.31 -17.69
C GLY A 384 -6.84 15.37 -16.58
N GLU A 385 -6.42 16.61 -16.86
CA GLU A 385 -6.37 17.70 -15.86
C GLU A 385 -7.71 17.98 -15.19
N ASP A 386 -8.84 17.79 -15.91
CA ASP A 386 -10.20 17.97 -15.38
C ASP A 386 -10.76 16.74 -14.66
N CYS A 387 -10.00 15.66 -14.52
CA CYS A 387 -10.44 14.46 -13.82
C CYS A 387 -10.61 14.72 -12.32
N GLU A 388 -11.67 14.14 -11.73
CA GLU A 388 -11.93 14.24 -10.28
C GLU A 388 -10.78 13.70 -9.43
N TYR A 389 -10.12 12.63 -9.90
CA TYR A 389 -9.02 11.96 -9.21
C TYR A 389 -7.69 12.74 -9.23
N THR A 390 -7.64 13.91 -9.89
CA THR A 390 -6.51 14.84 -9.79
C THR A 390 -6.58 15.79 -8.59
N LYS A 391 -7.71 15.79 -7.88
CA LYS A 391 -7.86 16.48 -6.59
C LYS A 391 -7.11 15.74 -5.50
N LEU A 392 -6.60 16.46 -4.51
CA LEU A 392 -6.01 15.86 -3.32
C LEU A 392 -7.08 15.20 -2.42
N SER A 393 -8.31 15.70 -2.46
CA SER A 393 -9.45 15.14 -1.75
C SER A 393 -10.60 14.82 -2.73
N PRO A 394 -10.47 13.72 -3.52
CA PRO A 394 -11.44 13.39 -4.56
C PRO A 394 -12.75 12.86 -3.98
N ASN A 395 -13.83 13.01 -4.73
CA ASN A 395 -15.09 12.34 -4.45
C ASN A 395 -15.21 11.08 -5.32
N TYR A 396 -15.07 9.91 -4.71
CA TYR A 396 -15.20 8.63 -5.40
C TYR A 396 -16.65 8.28 -5.81
N GLY A 397 -17.64 9.01 -5.31
CA GLY A 397 -19.06 8.76 -5.66
C GLY A 397 -19.53 7.35 -5.30
N GLY A 398 -18.84 6.67 -4.36
CA GLY A 398 -19.04 5.26 -4.00
C GLY A 398 -18.52 4.27 -5.05
N ASN A 399 -17.59 4.66 -5.92
CA ASN A 399 -16.80 3.75 -6.74
C ASN A 399 -15.65 3.16 -5.89
N ASP A 400 -14.96 2.17 -6.45
CA ASP A 400 -13.78 1.58 -5.81
C ASP A 400 -12.70 2.68 -5.64
N PRO A 401 -12.15 2.88 -4.43
CA PRO A 401 -11.04 3.82 -4.23
C PRO A 401 -9.83 3.53 -5.13
N ASP A 402 -9.60 2.28 -5.50
CA ASP A 402 -8.51 1.88 -6.42
C ASP A 402 -8.65 2.50 -7.82
N ASP A 403 -9.85 2.94 -8.23
CA ASP A 403 -10.05 3.65 -9.51
C ASP A 403 -9.30 5.00 -9.56
N GLY A 404 -8.98 5.58 -8.41
CA GLY A 404 -8.21 6.81 -8.25
C GLY A 404 -6.73 6.60 -7.96
N PHE A 405 -6.22 5.35 -8.04
CA PHE A 405 -4.81 5.05 -7.75
C PHE A 405 -3.87 5.76 -8.74
N SER A 406 -3.05 6.65 -8.21
CA SER A 406 -2.09 7.48 -8.95
C SER A 406 -1.07 8.09 -7.99
N THR A 407 -0.09 8.83 -8.50
CA THR A 407 0.88 9.59 -7.68
C THR A 407 0.27 10.83 -7.00
N VAL A 408 -0.99 11.18 -7.28
CA VAL A 408 -1.62 12.40 -6.76
C VAL A 408 -1.65 12.46 -5.22
N PRO A 409 -2.17 11.47 -4.46
CA PRO A 409 -2.16 11.54 -3.00
C PRO A 409 -0.74 11.61 -2.42
N TYR A 410 0.24 10.99 -3.05
CA TYR A 410 1.65 10.97 -2.69
C TYR A 410 2.30 12.34 -2.91
N GLU A 411 2.46 12.72 -4.16
CA GLU A 411 3.29 13.85 -4.57
C GLU A 411 2.59 15.20 -4.39
N LYS A 412 1.29 15.31 -4.70
CA LYS A 412 0.54 16.54 -4.43
C LYS A 412 0.38 16.76 -2.92
N GLY A 413 0.25 15.66 -2.14
CA GLY A 413 0.27 15.69 -0.68
C GLY A 413 1.61 16.19 -0.14
N TYR A 414 2.72 15.64 -0.63
CA TYR A 414 4.06 16.13 -0.30
C TYR A 414 4.22 17.61 -0.61
N GLN A 415 3.78 18.07 -1.79
CA GLN A 415 3.90 19.49 -2.17
C GLN A 415 3.17 20.42 -1.21
N LEU A 416 2.02 20.03 -0.71
CA LEU A 416 1.31 20.79 0.33
C LEU A 416 2.15 20.87 1.62
N LEU A 417 2.71 19.76 2.08
CA LEU A 417 3.46 19.70 3.33
C LEU A 417 4.77 20.51 3.23
N ILE A 418 5.53 20.37 2.14
CA ILE A 418 6.77 21.13 1.95
C ILE A 418 6.49 22.62 1.73
N TYR A 419 5.35 22.99 1.12
CA TYR A 419 4.91 24.37 1.03
C TYR A 419 4.68 24.97 2.43
N ILE A 420 3.99 24.25 3.31
CA ILE A 420 3.77 24.67 4.70
C ILE A 420 5.10 24.74 5.46
N GLU A 421 5.99 23.75 5.30
CA GLU A 421 7.33 23.79 5.90
C GLU A 421 8.11 25.05 5.52
N LYS A 422 8.07 25.45 4.24
CA LYS A 422 8.72 26.68 3.77
C LYS A 422 8.11 27.95 4.36
N LEU A 423 6.80 27.95 4.62
CA LEU A 423 6.12 29.10 5.23
C LEU A 423 6.50 29.32 6.69
N ILE A 424 6.66 28.24 7.47
CA ILE A 424 6.86 28.34 8.92
C ILE A 424 8.27 27.94 9.37
N GLY A 425 9.08 27.41 8.44
CA GLY A 425 10.45 26.93 8.71
C GLY A 425 10.52 25.50 9.19
N LYS A 426 11.64 24.81 8.85
CA LYS A 426 11.87 23.36 9.08
C LYS A 426 11.66 22.96 10.55
N GLU A 427 12.23 23.72 11.51
CA GLU A 427 12.13 23.38 12.93
C GLU A 427 10.69 23.47 13.47
N LYS A 428 9.93 24.47 13.02
CA LYS A 428 8.54 24.64 13.43
C LYS A 428 7.64 23.59 12.78
N PHE A 429 7.90 23.21 11.56
CA PHE A 429 7.17 22.14 10.91
C PHE A 429 7.45 20.78 11.57
N LYS A 430 8.71 20.51 11.96
CA LYS A 430 9.08 19.33 12.76
C LYS A 430 8.29 19.30 14.09
N GLU A 431 8.18 20.43 14.80
CA GLU A 431 7.36 20.56 16.02
C GLU A 431 5.87 20.22 15.74
N VAL A 432 5.32 20.68 14.61
CA VAL A 432 3.95 20.34 14.19
C VAL A 432 3.79 18.84 14.02
N MET A 433 4.71 18.18 13.29
CA MET A 433 4.69 16.73 13.07
C MET A 433 4.74 15.95 14.38
N GLN A 434 5.62 16.31 15.29
CA GLN A 434 5.75 15.68 16.61
C GLN A 434 4.46 15.81 17.43
N LYS A 435 3.90 17.03 17.50
CA LYS A 435 2.62 17.26 18.20
C LYS A 435 1.45 16.53 17.55
N TYR A 436 1.43 16.44 16.21
CA TYR A 436 0.39 15.74 15.46
C TYR A 436 0.39 14.25 15.76
N ILE A 437 1.53 13.57 15.62
CA ILE A 437 1.66 12.13 15.92
C ILE A 437 1.28 11.85 17.37
N LYS A 438 1.83 12.59 18.32
CA LYS A 438 1.58 12.42 19.76
C LYS A 438 0.10 12.58 20.13
N LYS A 439 -0.60 13.54 19.51
CA LYS A 439 -2.00 13.84 19.80
C LYS A 439 -2.97 12.85 19.19
N TYR A 440 -2.67 12.38 17.97
CA TYR A 440 -3.61 11.59 17.17
C TYR A 440 -3.24 10.12 17.00
N ARG A 441 -2.19 9.63 17.70
CA ARG A 441 -1.84 8.20 17.70
C ARG A 441 -3.06 7.33 17.98
N TYR A 442 -3.16 6.21 17.29
CA TYR A 442 -4.27 5.23 17.34
C TYR A 442 -5.61 5.73 16.78
N LYS A 443 -5.65 6.92 16.21
CA LYS A 443 -6.88 7.49 15.65
C LYS A 443 -6.86 7.48 14.13
N SER A 444 -8.07 7.48 13.57
CA SER A 444 -8.29 7.77 12.16
C SER A 444 -8.83 9.19 12.03
N VAL A 445 -8.18 10.00 11.19
CA VAL A 445 -8.40 11.46 11.12
C VAL A 445 -8.53 11.95 9.67
N ASP A 446 -9.12 13.10 9.50
CA ASP A 446 -9.02 13.87 8.26
C ASP A 446 -8.03 15.04 8.41
N TYR A 447 -7.85 15.81 7.35
CA TYR A 447 -6.90 16.92 7.32
C TYR A 447 -7.13 17.98 8.42
N THR A 448 -8.35 18.08 8.98
CA THR A 448 -8.67 19.08 10.00
C THR A 448 -7.89 18.83 11.30
N ALA A 449 -7.53 17.57 11.59
CA ALA A 449 -6.71 17.21 12.72
C ALA A 449 -5.29 17.77 12.60
N PHE A 450 -4.68 17.66 11.43
CA PHE A 450 -3.37 18.27 11.17
C PHE A 450 -3.47 19.80 11.18
N LYS A 451 -4.47 20.37 10.53
CA LYS A 451 -4.75 21.80 10.50
C LYS A 451 -4.86 22.40 11.92
N GLU A 452 -5.56 21.73 12.83
CA GLU A 452 -5.71 22.15 14.21
C GLU A 452 -4.35 22.28 14.91
N VAL A 453 -3.48 21.27 14.79
CA VAL A 453 -2.14 21.30 15.39
C VAL A 453 -1.27 22.38 14.76
N LEU A 454 -1.28 22.48 13.44
CA LEU A 454 -0.54 23.48 12.68
C LEU A 454 -0.90 24.90 13.10
N GLU A 455 -2.21 25.22 13.12
CA GLU A 455 -2.68 26.55 13.53
C GLU A 455 -2.34 26.87 15.00
N THR A 456 -2.32 25.84 15.87
CA THR A 456 -1.91 26.00 17.27
C THR A 456 -0.44 26.40 17.34
N VAL A 457 0.44 25.68 16.67
CA VAL A 457 1.88 25.99 16.65
C VAL A 457 2.15 27.36 16.02
N ILE A 458 1.47 27.72 14.93
CA ILE A 458 1.60 29.05 14.32
C ILE A 458 1.22 30.16 15.33
N LYS A 459 0.08 30.02 16.02
CA LYS A 459 -0.39 30.99 17.02
C LYS A 459 0.49 31.07 18.27
N GLU A 460 1.18 29.97 18.61
CA GLU A 460 2.16 29.95 19.73
C GLU A 460 3.51 30.58 19.32
N THR A 461 3.84 30.56 18.03
CA THR A 461 5.15 31.01 17.52
C THR A 461 5.18 32.47 17.10
N TYR A 462 4.12 32.93 16.42
CA TYR A 462 4.05 34.24 15.77
C TYR A 462 3.05 35.15 16.49
N ASN A 463 3.21 36.49 16.32
CA ASN A 463 2.21 37.43 16.81
C ASN A 463 0.88 37.22 16.04
N LYS A 464 -0.19 37.87 16.54
CA LYS A 464 -1.55 37.68 16.02
C LYS A 464 -1.66 38.00 14.51
N GLU A 465 -1.07 39.12 14.08
CA GLU A 465 -1.17 39.60 12.69
C GLU A 465 -0.41 38.66 11.74
N GLU A 466 0.80 38.24 12.11
CA GLU A 466 1.59 37.27 11.34
C GLU A 466 0.91 35.90 11.29
N SER A 467 0.35 35.43 12.41
CA SER A 467 -0.38 34.15 12.47
C SER A 467 -1.57 34.13 11.53
N GLU A 468 -2.41 35.20 11.58
CA GLU A 468 -3.57 35.32 10.72
C GLU A 468 -3.16 35.35 9.23
N LYS A 469 -2.06 36.01 8.89
CA LYS A 469 -1.50 36.05 7.55
C LYS A 469 -1.05 34.66 7.08
N ILE A 470 -0.22 33.96 7.86
CA ILE A 470 0.29 32.63 7.51
C ILE A 470 -0.86 31.64 7.35
N ILE A 471 -1.80 31.60 8.31
CA ILE A 471 -2.96 30.70 8.25
C ILE A 471 -3.82 30.94 7.00
N LYS A 472 -4.02 32.20 6.63
CA LYS A 472 -4.78 32.57 5.44
C LYS A 472 -4.05 32.22 4.14
N GLU A 473 -2.73 32.26 4.13
CA GLU A 473 -1.90 31.93 2.97
C GLU A 473 -2.02 30.45 2.61
N ILE A 474 -2.27 29.58 3.61
CA ILE A 474 -2.55 28.16 3.39
C ILE A 474 -4.01 28.01 2.94
N ASP A 475 -4.24 28.11 1.65
CA ASP A 475 -5.57 27.96 1.04
C ASP A 475 -5.95 26.48 0.94
N TRP A 476 -6.48 25.95 2.07
CA TRP A 476 -6.88 24.54 2.18
C TRP A 476 -7.91 24.12 1.12
N ASP A 477 -8.88 24.98 0.80
CA ASP A 477 -9.89 24.63 -0.18
C ASP A 477 -9.26 24.43 -1.57
N LYS A 478 -8.36 25.32 -1.94
CA LYS A 478 -7.66 25.25 -3.21
C LYS A 478 -6.75 24.01 -3.27
N TRP A 479 -5.95 23.75 -2.25
CA TRP A 479 -5.10 22.57 -2.21
C TRP A 479 -5.86 21.25 -2.30
N LEU A 480 -6.99 21.14 -1.59
CA LEU A 480 -7.76 19.90 -1.51
C LEU A 480 -8.67 19.68 -2.72
N ASN A 481 -9.25 20.74 -3.28
CA ASN A 481 -10.36 20.64 -4.23
C ASN A 481 -10.04 21.13 -5.65
N GLU A 482 -8.91 21.82 -5.88
CA GLU A 482 -8.53 22.23 -7.23
C GLU A 482 -7.99 21.04 -8.03
N LYS A 483 -8.51 20.87 -9.25
CA LYS A 483 -8.08 19.82 -10.18
C LYS A 483 -6.77 20.19 -10.86
N GLY A 484 -6.11 19.18 -11.40
CA GLY A 484 -4.90 19.33 -12.19
C GLY A 484 -3.65 19.64 -11.37
N ILE A 485 -2.65 20.19 -12.05
CA ILE A 485 -1.32 20.47 -11.48
C ILE A 485 -1.44 21.62 -10.48
N PRO A 486 -0.87 21.48 -9.25
CA PRO A 486 -0.86 22.55 -8.26
C PRO A 486 -0.20 23.83 -8.80
N LYS A 487 -0.83 24.98 -8.56
CA LYS A 487 -0.27 26.28 -9.00
C LYS A 487 0.84 26.82 -8.12
N TYR A 488 1.09 26.18 -6.98
CA TYR A 488 2.17 26.51 -6.08
C TYR A 488 3.42 25.72 -6.48
N ASN A 489 4.11 26.23 -7.50
CA ASN A 489 5.32 25.59 -7.97
C ASN A 489 6.43 25.77 -6.93
N GLN A 490 6.93 24.67 -6.37
CA GLN A 490 8.10 24.65 -5.51
C GLN A 490 9.33 24.54 -6.41
N GLU A 491 10.20 25.53 -6.35
CA GLU A 491 11.50 25.43 -7.02
C GLU A 491 12.46 24.62 -6.15
N PHE A 492 12.83 23.45 -6.61
CA PHE A 492 13.91 22.64 -6.06
C PHE A 492 15.13 22.75 -6.95
N VAL A 493 16.30 22.82 -6.33
CA VAL A 493 17.58 22.87 -7.04
C VAL A 493 18.44 21.72 -6.57
N SER A 494 18.91 20.89 -7.51
CA SER A 494 19.81 19.77 -7.23
C SER A 494 21.03 19.81 -8.13
N GLU A 495 22.22 19.67 -7.55
CA GLU A 495 23.47 19.53 -8.31
C GLU A 495 23.52 18.15 -8.97
N TYR A 496 22.93 17.11 -8.35
CA TYR A 496 22.78 15.80 -8.98
C TYR A 496 21.98 15.87 -10.27
N LEU A 497 20.89 16.67 -10.28
CA LEU A 497 20.09 16.85 -11.49
C LEU A 497 20.91 17.53 -12.59
N LYS A 498 21.62 18.62 -12.28
CA LYS A 498 22.48 19.33 -13.25
C LYS A 498 23.55 18.42 -13.86
N ASP A 499 24.14 17.58 -13.03
CA ASP A 499 25.12 16.59 -13.47
C ASP A 499 24.51 15.54 -14.40
N ALA A 500 23.30 15.06 -14.08
CA ALA A 500 22.55 14.11 -14.89
C ALA A 500 22.17 14.70 -16.24
N GLU A 501 21.58 15.90 -16.25
CA GLU A 501 21.19 16.63 -17.46
C GLU A 501 22.40 16.94 -18.36
N LYS A 502 23.52 17.39 -17.77
CA LYS A 502 24.74 17.66 -18.53
C LYS A 502 25.25 16.41 -19.24
N LEU A 503 25.28 15.26 -18.55
CA LEU A 503 25.68 14.00 -19.18
C LEU A 503 24.72 13.60 -20.30
N ALA A 504 23.41 13.77 -20.09
CA ALA A 504 22.41 13.49 -21.12
C ALA A 504 22.60 14.39 -22.36
N GLU A 505 22.88 15.68 -22.16
CA GLU A 505 23.21 16.61 -23.26
C GLU A 505 24.50 16.23 -24.01
N ASP A 506 25.52 15.74 -23.30
CA ASP A 506 26.74 15.24 -23.92
C ASP A 506 26.44 14.05 -24.83
N PHE A 507 25.57 13.11 -24.43
CA PHE A 507 25.08 12.02 -25.29
C PHE A 507 24.28 12.55 -26.49
N LEU A 508 23.35 13.48 -26.26
CA LEU A 508 22.55 14.07 -27.37
C LEU A 508 23.38 14.81 -28.39
N ASN A 509 24.54 15.35 -28.00
CA ASN A 509 25.46 16.08 -28.85
C ASN A 509 26.65 15.22 -29.34
N GLU A 510 26.68 13.92 -29.03
CA GLU A 510 27.77 12.98 -29.35
C GLU A 510 29.15 13.48 -28.88
N LYS A 511 29.21 14.07 -27.68
CA LYS A 511 30.41 14.66 -27.07
C LYS A 511 30.93 13.88 -25.87
N GLU A 512 30.37 12.73 -25.61
CA GLU A 512 30.73 11.89 -24.48
C GLU A 512 32.12 11.29 -24.60
N ASP A 513 32.90 11.36 -23.50
CA ASP A 513 34.19 10.68 -23.34
C ASP A 513 33.99 9.32 -22.67
N ASP A 514 34.27 8.25 -23.39
CA ASP A 514 33.91 6.88 -23.04
C ASP A 514 34.36 6.43 -21.64
N GLU A 515 35.58 6.74 -21.24
CA GLU A 515 36.18 6.29 -20.00
C GLU A 515 35.61 7.03 -18.76
N THR A 516 35.50 8.36 -18.89
CA THR A 516 35.00 9.24 -17.83
C THR A 516 33.49 9.04 -17.61
N VAL A 517 32.72 8.86 -18.67
CA VAL A 517 31.26 8.68 -18.66
C VAL A 517 30.87 7.41 -17.92
N LEU A 518 31.46 6.26 -18.28
CA LEU A 518 31.13 4.98 -17.65
C LEU A 518 31.47 4.99 -16.15
N LYS A 519 32.62 5.58 -15.78
CA LYS A 519 33.00 5.70 -14.38
C LYS A 519 32.02 6.56 -13.61
N LYS A 520 31.68 7.75 -14.11
CA LYS A 520 30.74 8.67 -13.48
C LYS A 520 29.35 8.03 -13.31
N PHE A 521 28.83 7.39 -14.38
CA PHE A 521 27.53 6.73 -14.34
C PHE A 521 27.49 5.57 -13.31
N LYS A 522 28.56 4.78 -13.20
CA LYS A 522 28.64 3.69 -12.23
C LYS A 522 28.65 4.17 -10.77
N GLU A 523 29.29 5.31 -10.51
CA GLU A 523 29.40 5.89 -9.17
C GLU A 523 28.11 6.60 -8.72
N TRP A 524 27.21 6.93 -9.64
CA TRP A 524 25.98 7.61 -9.33
C TRP A 524 24.99 6.73 -8.53
N HIS A 525 24.30 7.36 -7.57
CA HIS A 525 23.11 6.78 -6.96
C HIS A 525 22.04 6.52 -8.03
N THR A 526 21.19 5.52 -7.81
CA THR A 526 20.13 5.13 -8.77
C THR A 526 19.24 6.32 -9.16
N ASN A 527 18.83 7.17 -8.22
CA ASN A 527 17.98 8.33 -8.52
C ASN A 527 18.63 9.32 -9.50
N VAL A 528 19.96 9.48 -9.47
CA VAL A 528 20.70 10.31 -10.43
C VAL A 528 20.71 9.66 -11.82
N LYS A 529 20.87 8.33 -11.90
CA LYS A 529 20.78 7.57 -13.15
C LYS A 529 19.38 7.66 -13.75
N LEU A 530 18.35 7.62 -12.90
CA LEU A 530 16.95 7.79 -13.34
C LEU A 530 16.69 9.21 -13.87
N ALA A 531 17.23 10.25 -13.22
CA ALA A 531 17.13 11.62 -13.71
C ALA A 531 17.77 11.78 -15.09
N PHE A 532 18.94 11.16 -15.30
CA PHE A 532 19.61 11.12 -16.59
C PHE A 532 18.75 10.45 -17.68
N LEU A 533 18.21 9.27 -17.42
CA LEU A 533 17.36 8.57 -18.38
C LEU A 533 16.03 9.30 -18.63
N ASN A 534 15.47 9.93 -17.60
CA ASN A 534 14.27 10.73 -17.74
C ASN A 534 14.48 11.92 -18.65
N TYR A 535 15.60 12.64 -18.50
CA TYR A 535 15.97 13.75 -19.39
C TYR A 535 16.05 13.30 -20.85
N LEU A 536 16.62 12.12 -21.13
CA LEU A 536 16.65 11.55 -22.47
C LEU A 536 15.26 11.20 -23.00
N LEU A 537 14.37 10.67 -22.15
CA LEU A 537 12.97 10.38 -22.51
C LEU A 537 12.15 11.65 -22.79
N GLU A 538 12.35 12.71 -22.02
CA GLU A 538 11.72 14.01 -22.25
C GLU A 538 12.19 14.65 -23.56
N ASN A 539 13.45 14.40 -23.95
CA ASN A 539 14.06 14.86 -25.18
C ASN A 539 14.14 13.76 -26.26
N LYS A 540 13.25 12.75 -26.19
CA LYS A 540 13.30 11.59 -27.07
C LYS A 540 13.34 11.91 -28.56
N ASP A 541 12.74 13.01 -28.99
CA ASP A 541 12.77 13.44 -30.40
C ASP A 541 14.21 13.73 -30.90
N LYS A 542 15.16 14.08 -30.01
CA LYS A 542 16.59 14.30 -30.31
C LYS A 542 17.41 13.01 -30.22
N VAL A 543 16.90 11.98 -29.52
CA VAL A 543 17.57 10.68 -29.38
C VAL A 543 17.49 9.93 -30.71
N THR A 544 18.63 9.55 -31.26
CA THR A 544 18.73 8.73 -32.47
C THR A 544 18.99 7.26 -32.10
N GLU A 545 18.82 6.35 -33.06
CA GLU A 545 19.20 4.95 -32.92
C GLU A 545 20.69 4.78 -32.55
N LYS A 546 21.56 5.60 -33.14
CA LYS A 546 22.99 5.63 -32.83
C LYS A 546 23.26 6.03 -31.37
N ILE A 547 22.53 7.03 -30.85
CA ILE A 547 22.62 7.42 -29.43
C ILE A 547 22.17 6.25 -28.52
N CYS A 548 21.11 5.55 -28.87
CA CYS A 548 20.67 4.36 -28.12
C CYS A 548 21.73 3.25 -28.12
N GLU A 549 22.39 2.99 -29.26
CA GLU A 549 23.47 2.01 -29.31
C GLU A 549 24.70 2.46 -28.48
N ASN A 550 25.00 3.77 -28.46
CA ASN A 550 26.03 4.32 -27.59
C ASN A 550 25.66 4.17 -26.10
N LEU A 551 24.44 4.51 -25.71
CA LEU A 551 23.93 4.31 -24.33
C LEU A 551 24.04 2.84 -23.91
N LYS A 552 23.58 1.92 -24.77
CA LYS A 552 23.64 0.49 -24.54
C LYS A 552 25.07 0.00 -24.31
N THR A 553 26.00 0.39 -25.18
CA THR A 553 27.37 -0.14 -25.17
C THR A 553 28.26 0.56 -24.15
N LYS A 554 28.20 1.92 -24.05
CA LYS A 554 29.07 2.71 -23.16
C LYS A 554 28.62 2.62 -21.68
N LEU A 555 27.31 2.61 -21.41
CA LEU A 555 26.78 2.53 -20.06
C LEU A 555 26.42 1.10 -19.63
N ASN A 556 26.53 0.13 -20.55
CA ASN A 556 26.21 -1.28 -20.31
C ASN A 556 24.76 -1.52 -19.86
N LEU A 557 23.81 -0.73 -20.38
CA LEU A 557 22.41 -0.75 -19.94
C LEU A 557 21.68 -2.10 -20.21
N ALA A 558 22.15 -2.87 -21.19
CA ALA A 558 21.60 -4.20 -21.48
C ALA A 558 21.89 -5.22 -20.38
N GLU A 559 22.98 -5.04 -19.65
CA GLU A 559 23.45 -5.91 -18.55
C GLU A 559 23.11 -5.33 -17.15
N GLU A 560 22.30 -4.27 -17.11
CA GLU A 560 21.94 -3.63 -15.84
C GLU A 560 21.12 -4.60 -14.97
N TYR A 561 21.35 -4.57 -13.66
CA TYR A 561 20.65 -5.40 -12.68
C TYR A 561 19.46 -4.67 -12.02
N ASN A 562 19.57 -3.34 -11.87
CA ASN A 562 18.54 -2.54 -11.23
C ASN A 562 17.33 -2.36 -12.16
N ASP A 563 16.19 -2.86 -11.73
CA ASP A 563 14.97 -2.88 -12.55
C ASP A 563 14.37 -1.47 -12.77
N GLU A 564 14.68 -0.50 -11.89
CA GLU A 564 14.33 0.91 -12.11
C GLU A 564 15.04 1.50 -13.32
N ILE A 565 16.31 1.14 -13.53
CA ILE A 565 17.09 1.59 -14.67
C ILE A 565 16.66 0.83 -15.93
N LYS A 566 16.44 -0.49 -15.82
CA LYS A 566 16.02 -1.33 -16.96
C LYS A 566 14.71 -0.86 -17.59
N TYR A 567 13.67 -0.60 -16.78
CA TYR A 567 12.39 -0.23 -17.38
C TYR A 567 12.48 1.10 -18.13
N MET A 568 13.24 2.08 -17.60
CA MET A 568 13.50 3.36 -18.28
C MET A 568 14.27 3.16 -19.59
N TRP A 569 15.27 2.30 -19.57
CA TRP A 569 15.98 1.90 -20.79
C TRP A 569 15.03 1.29 -21.82
N TYR A 570 14.14 0.38 -21.40
CA TYR A 570 13.19 -0.26 -22.31
C TYR A 570 12.18 0.73 -22.90
N LEU A 571 11.76 1.75 -22.14
CA LEU A 571 10.92 2.83 -22.69
C LEU A 571 11.61 3.55 -23.85
N LEU A 572 12.89 3.86 -23.69
CA LEU A 572 13.69 4.53 -24.73
C LEU A 572 13.93 3.60 -25.93
N ALA A 573 14.30 2.36 -25.70
CA ALA A 573 14.54 1.34 -26.73
C ALA A 573 13.27 1.06 -27.55
N LEU A 574 12.11 0.98 -26.91
CA LEU A 574 10.82 0.81 -27.57
C LEU A 574 10.46 2.04 -28.40
N ASP A 575 10.68 3.26 -27.87
CA ASP A 575 10.42 4.49 -28.64
C ASP A 575 11.23 4.52 -29.94
N LYS A 576 12.46 4.03 -29.93
CA LYS A 576 13.36 3.97 -31.09
C LYS A 576 13.26 2.68 -31.90
N LYS A 577 12.30 1.81 -31.58
CA LYS A 577 12.03 0.54 -32.29
C LYS A 577 13.26 -0.38 -32.37
N MET A 578 14.04 -0.44 -31.30
CA MET A 578 15.22 -1.32 -31.24
C MET A 578 14.79 -2.80 -31.18
N GLU A 579 14.66 -3.44 -32.32
CA GLU A 579 14.26 -4.85 -32.47
C GLU A 579 15.13 -5.81 -31.62
N SER A 580 16.41 -5.46 -31.42
CA SER A 580 17.35 -6.24 -30.61
C SER A 580 16.96 -6.30 -29.12
N GLU A 581 16.17 -5.33 -28.62
CA GLU A 581 15.73 -5.30 -27.21
C GLU A 581 14.39 -6.00 -26.97
N ILE A 582 13.61 -6.31 -27.98
CA ILE A 582 12.30 -6.98 -27.82
C ILE A 582 12.38 -8.30 -27.01
N PRO A 583 13.39 -9.18 -27.22
CA PRO A 583 13.53 -10.37 -26.37
C PRO A 583 13.75 -10.03 -24.88
N ASN A 584 14.53 -9.00 -24.59
CA ASN A 584 14.79 -8.53 -23.22
C ASN A 584 13.54 -7.91 -22.58
N VAL A 585 12.79 -7.11 -23.32
CA VAL A 585 11.50 -6.56 -22.91
C VAL A 585 10.51 -7.67 -22.58
N LYS A 586 10.38 -8.69 -23.42
CA LYS A 586 9.52 -9.86 -23.17
C LYS A 586 9.92 -10.57 -21.87
N LYS A 587 11.22 -10.88 -21.72
CA LYS A 587 11.73 -11.53 -20.52
C LYS A 587 11.49 -10.69 -19.25
N PHE A 588 11.65 -9.38 -19.35
CA PHE A 588 11.35 -8.47 -18.24
C PHE A 588 9.87 -8.54 -17.85
N LEU A 589 8.95 -8.45 -18.81
CA LEU A 589 7.52 -8.53 -18.57
C LEU A 589 7.06 -9.92 -18.05
N GLU A 590 7.75 -11.02 -18.40
CA GLU A 590 7.49 -12.35 -17.85
C GLU A 590 7.89 -12.52 -16.40
N THR A 591 8.86 -11.73 -15.92
CA THR A 591 9.47 -11.88 -14.60
C THR A 591 9.16 -10.75 -13.63
N HIS A 592 8.36 -9.76 -14.05
CA HIS A 592 7.98 -8.61 -13.24
C HIS A 592 6.49 -8.37 -13.30
N GLY A 593 5.89 -8.12 -12.13
CA GLY A 593 4.47 -7.80 -11.98
C GLY A 593 4.21 -6.41 -11.40
N ARG A 594 5.27 -5.69 -11.00
CA ARG A 594 5.16 -4.34 -10.43
C ARG A 594 4.59 -3.36 -11.45
N LEU A 595 3.47 -2.71 -11.09
CA LEU A 595 2.73 -1.81 -11.98
C LEU A 595 3.56 -0.63 -12.48
N LYS A 596 4.45 -0.09 -11.63
CA LYS A 596 5.40 0.97 -11.99
C LYS A 596 6.21 0.61 -13.24
N TYR A 597 6.49 -0.68 -13.47
CA TYR A 597 7.27 -1.15 -14.62
C TYR A 597 6.40 -1.64 -15.77
N ILE A 598 5.52 -2.61 -15.48
CA ILE A 598 4.82 -3.30 -16.57
C ILE A 598 3.84 -2.38 -17.31
N ARG A 599 3.18 -1.46 -16.60
CA ARG A 599 2.22 -0.51 -17.21
C ARG A 599 2.89 0.41 -18.24
N PRO A 600 3.95 1.20 -17.94
CA PRO A 600 4.57 2.06 -18.92
C PRO A 600 5.26 1.29 -20.06
N VAL A 601 5.87 0.13 -19.78
CA VAL A 601 6.51 -0.68 -20.81
C VAL A 601 5.48 -1.22 -21.81
N TYR A 602 4.34 -1.76 -21.35
CA TYR A 602 3.26 -2.16 -22.26
C TYR A 602 2.71 -0.98 -23.06
N PHE A 603 2.50 0.16 -22.42
CA PHE A 603 1.94 1.34 -23.09
C PHE A 603 2.88 1.86 -24.17
N ALA A 604 4.18 1.94 -23.91
CA ALA A 604 5.19 2.30 -24.90
C ALA A 604 5.25 1.27 -26.05
N TRP A 605 5.16 -0.02 -25.74
CA TRP A 605 5.15 -1.06 -26.77
C TRP A 605 3.89 -1.01 -27.64
N MET A 606 2.70 -0.80 -27.04
CA MET A 606 1.43 -0.61 -27.76
C MET A 606 1.47 0.52 -28.78
N GLU A 607 2.15 1.63 -28.45
CA GLU A 607 2.30 2.76 -29.37
C GLU A 607 3.13 2.43 -30.62
N LYS A 608 4.04 1.46 -30.51
CA LYS A 608 4.96 1.10 -31.60
C LYS A 608 4.55 -0.16 -32.34
N ASP A 609 4.04 -1.16 -31.62
CA ASP A 609 3.54 -2.43 -32.14
C ASP A 609 2.40 -2.94 -31.25
N PHE A 610 1.18 -2.45 -31.51
CA PHE A 610 -0.01 -2.81 -30.75
C PHE A 610 -0.30 -4.31 -30.78
N ASN A 611 -0.14 -4.95 -31.96
CA ASN A 611 -0.46 -6.36 -32.13
C ASN A 611 0.53 -7.27 -31.42
N GLY A 612 1.83 -6.98 -31.53
CA GLY A 612 2.87 -7.74 -30.83
C GLY A 612 2.77 -7.62 -29.31
N ALA A 613 2.49 -6.41 -28.80
CA ALA A 613 2.25 -6.18 -27.38
C ALA A 613 1.03 -6.95 -26.86
N LYS A 614 -0.08 -6.94 -27.63
CA LYS A 614 -1.32 -7.65 -27.27
C LYS A 614 -1.14 -9.15 -27.29
N GLU A 615 -0.54 -9.70 -28.34
CA GLU A 615 -0.26 -11.14 -28.45
C GLU A 615 0.60 -11.62 -27.27
N PHE A 616 1.63 -10.88 -26.92
CA PHE A 616 2.48 -11.24 -25.79
C PHE A 616 1.74 -11.10 -24.45
N PHE A 617 0.96 -10.05 -24.27
CA PHE A 617 0.15 -9.90 -23.07
C PHE A 617 -0.81 -11.07 -22.85
N GLU A 618 -1.51 -11.52 -23.91
CA GLU A 618 -2.40 -12.69 -23.83
C GLU A 618 -1.68 -13.97 -23.39
N GLN A 619 -0.40 -14.12 -23.73
CA GLN A 619 0.42 -15.27 -23.32
C GLN A 619 0.76 -15.22 -21.82
N VAL A 620 1.07 -14.02 -21.27
CA VAL A 620 1.66 -13.89 -19.93
C VAL A 620 0.73 -13.27 -18.88
N LYS A 621 -0.44 -12.73 -19.26
CA LYS A 621 -1.36 -12.02 -18.34
C LYS A 621 -1.78 -12.83 -17.12
N HIS A 622 -1.76 -14.16 -17.20
CA HIS A 622 -2.07 -15.06 -16.10
C HIS A 622 -1.03 -15.01 -14.96
N LEU A 623 0.18 -14.50 -15.24
CA LEU A 623 1.25 -14.33 -14.26
C LEU A 623 1.06 -13.07 -13.38
N TYR A 624 0.24 -12.11 -13.84
CA TYR A 624 0.06 -10.84 -13.16
C TYR A 624 -1.04 -10.87 -12.10
N HIS A 625 -0.89 -10.01 -11.11
CA HIS A 625 -1.94 -9.72 -10.15
C HIS A 625 -3.23 -9.25 -10.88
N PRO A 626 -4.44 -9.64 -10.43
CA PRO A 626 -5.69 -9.26 -11.08
C PRO A 626 -5.83 -7.76 -11.32
N PHE A 627 -5.41 -6.93 -10.39
CA PHE A 627 -5.42 -5.48 -10.52
C PHE A 627 -4.56 -5.00 -11.70
N GLY A 628 -3.30 -5.42 -11.77
CA GLY A 628 -2.39 -5.06 -12.88
C GLY A 628 -2.88 -5.57 -14.23
N ARG A 629 -3.39 -6.81 -14.25
CA ARG A 629 -3.98 -7.39 -15.45
C ARG A 629 -5.17 -6.58 -15.96
N ARG A 630 -6.08 -6.15 -15.06
CA ARG A 630 -7.23 -5.30 -15.38
C ARG A 630 -6.80 -3.98 -16.02
N MET A 631 -5.87 -3.25 -15.39
CA MET A 631 -5.39 -1.96 -15.89
C MET A 631 -4.80 -2.03 -17.30
N ILE A 632 -4.00 -3.06 -17.59
CA ILE A 632 -3.39 -3.25 -18.92
C ILE A 632 -4.45 -3.68 -19.93
N GLN A 633 -5.35 -4.60 -19.56
CA GLN A 633 -6.45 -5.06 -20.41
C GLN A 633 -7.36 -3.90 -20.84
N GLU A 634 -7.74 -3.03 -19.92
CA GLU A 634 -8.57 -1.84 -20.20
C GLU A 634 -7.93 -0.91 -21.25
N LYS A 635 -6.60 -0.78 -21.23
CA LYS A 635 -5.89 0.01 -22.24
C LYS A 635 -5.95 -0.66 -23.60
N PHE A 636 -5.79 -2.00 -23.67
CA PHE A 636 -5.96 -2.75 -24.92
C PHE A 636 -7.39 -2.65 -25.47
N ASP A 637 -8.41 -2.71 -24.60
CA ASP A 637 -9.82 -2.65 -24.99
C ASP A 637 -10.23 -1.25 -25.50
N LYS A 638 -9.61 -0.19 -24.95
CA LYS A 638 -9.81 1.19 -25.44
C LYS A 638 -9.10 1.45 -26.78
N GLY A 639 -8.15 0.59 -27.17
CA GLY A 639 -7.35 0.76 -28.38
C GLY A 639 -6.40 1.97 -28.35
N ASN A 640 -5.76 2.23 -29.49
CA ASN A 640 -4.87 3.40 -29.70
C ASN A 640 -5.67 4.72 -29.92
N LYS A 641 -6.66 5.01 -29.06
CA LYS A 641 -7.42 6.27 -29.12
C LYS A 641 -6.76 7.35 -28.32
#